data_0c82f99ef7dca3e6a8b94b5fe912d8a7
#
_entry.id   0c82f99ef7dca3e6a8b94b5fe912d8a7
#
_cell.length_a   1.000
_cell.length_b   1.000
_cell.length_c   1.000
_cell.angle_alpha   90.00
_cell.angle_beta   90.00
_cell.angle_gamma   90.00
#
_symmetry.space_group_name_H-M   'P 1'
#
loop_
_entity.id
_entity.type
_entity.pdbx_description
1 polymer ?
#
loop_
_entity_poly.entity_id
_entity_poly.type
_entity_poly.pdbx_seq_one_letter_code
_entity_poly.pdbx_strand_id
1 'polypeptide(L)'
;MTRSKKGRDKDEQVGDDLLAGIKVETTEEVEVPELLIDQVIGQDHGVEVIKKAANQRRHVMLIGTPGTGKSMLANSMAELLPKEELQDILTYPNAEDKNNPKIRIVPRGKGKEIVDAQRQEVKKRVQIRNIFFMFISFLIIGMGVIYALQTTPPSIIYVFWSIIAAAVVMLVFKWIMPREESMIPKLLVSNAESEIAPFVDATGSHSGALLGDVRHDPYQSGGLETPAHDRVEAGALHKAHKGVLFLDELNTLKIEAQQSLLTAMQEKKYSITGQSERSAGAMVKTDPVPCDFIMVAAGNLDAMAGIHPALRSRIKGYGYEIYMKDTMDDTLENREKIVRFISQEVKKDKKIPHFNRTGIEEILREARRRSGRKGHLTLTLRDLGGLVRVAGDIARAEGAKYTTGRHVINAKAMAKSVEQQVADEYLEQKKDYKLFVTEGFEIGRVNGLAVIGDSGVMLPILAEATPAQSREEGRVIATGRLQEISQEAVQNVSAVFKKFTGKDISRKDIHIQFVGTHEGVEGDSASISVATAVISSLENIPVDQSIAMTGSLSVRGDILPVGGITAKIEAAVQAGVKKVLIPQSNLNDVLIEDRYKNKVTIIPLATIEDVLEHALVGKMKKKFIEKIRKFTMIEKIIPDGVLDKQIIP
;
A
#
# COMPACT_ATOMS: atom_id res chain seq x y z
N MET A 1 -28.17 54.33 -40.27
CA MET A 1 -28.22 54.25 -38.81
C MET A 1 -27.42 53.03 -38.38
N THR A 2 -26.21 53.30 -38.01
CA THR A 2 -25.17 52.39 -37.56
C THR A 2 -25.42 51.92 -36.13
N ARG A 3 -25.48 50.62 -35.88
CA ARG A 3 -25.38 50.06 -34.54
C ARG A 3 -24.17 49.14 -34.44
N SER A 4 -23.25 49.59 -33.66
CA SER A 4 -22.02 49.09 -33.18
C SER A 4 -22.08 47.62 -32.73
N LYS A 5 -21.25 46.77 -33.31
CA LYS A 5 -20.75 45.52 -32.74
C LYS A 5 -19.55 45.85 -31.85
N LYS A 6 -19.74 45.92 -30.57
CA LYS A 6 -18.67 45.88 -29.57
C LYS A 6 -19.08 44.90 -28.47
N GLY A 7 -18.29 43.88 -28.24
CA GLY A 7 -18.39 43.05 -27.03
C GLY A 7 -18.32 41.56 -27.27
N ARG A 8 -17.16 41.06 -27.66
CA ARG A 8 -16.70 39.68 -27.43
C ARG A 8 -15.22 39.72 -27.67
N ASP A 9 -14.47 39.78 -26.61
CA ASP A 9 -13.13 39.25 -26.43
C ASP A 9 -12.56 39.88 -25.16
N LYS A 10 -12.96 39.34 -24.03
CA LYS A 10 -12.24 39.42 -22.76
C LYS A 10 -12.52 38.12 -21.97
N ASP A 11 -12.09 36.99 -22.49
CA ASP A 11 -11.71 35.89 -21.66
C ASP A 11 -10.31 36.21 -21.11
N GLU A 12 -10.27 37.14 -20.17
CA GLU A 12 -9.14 37.34 -19.31
C GLU A 12 -8.87 36.00 -18.57
N GLN A 13 -7.67 35.50 -18.77
CA GLN A 13 -7.02 34.49 -17.96
C GLN A 13 -7.07 34.91 -16.46
N VAL A 14 -8.18 34.65 -15.81
CA VAL A 14 -8.24 34.60 -14.35
C VAL A 14 -7.45 33.34 -13.98
N GLY A 15 -6.22 33.51 -13.54
CA GLY A 15 -5.49 32.45 -12.86
C GLY A 15 -6.43 31.93 -11.77
N ASP A 16 -6.75 30.63 -11.86
CA ASP A 16 -7.70 29.95 -10.97
C ASP A 16 -7.13 30.06 -9.55
N ASP A 17 -7.56 31.07 -8.77
CA ASP A 17 -7.11 31.24 -7.38
C ASP A 17 -7.69 30.07 -6.56
N LEU A 18 -6.86 29.03 -6.40
CA LEU A 18 -7.22 27.80 -5.70
C LEU A 18 -7.61 28.04 -4.26
N LEU A 19 -7.17 29.15 -3.69
CA LEU A 19 -7.46 29.59 -2.33
C LEU A 19 -8.59 30.63 -2.26
N ALA A 20 -9.29 30.90 -3.36
CA ALA A 20 -10.45 31.77 -3.35
C ALA A 20 -11.50 31.24 -2.34
N GLY A 21 -11.81 32.03 -1.34
CA GLY A 21 -12.72 31.67 -0.23
C GLY A 21 -12.04 31.07 1.02
N ILE A 22 -10.77 30.66 0.95
CA ILE A 22 -10.01 30.14 2.10
C ILE A 22 -9.23 31.30 2.73
N LYS A 23 -9.56 31.63 4.00
CA LYS A 23 -8.98 32.77 4.75
C LYS A 23 -7.79 32.35 5.61
N VAL A 24 -6.90 31.53 5.09
CA VAL A 24 -5.71 31.04 5.81
C VAL A 24 -4.45 31.62 5.17
N GLU A 25 -3.64 32.34 5.93
CA GLU A 25 -2.34 32.86 5.47
C GLU A 25 -1.22 31.83 5.70
N THR A 26 -1.31 31.09 6.80
CA THR A 26 -0.33 30.05 7.14
C THR A 26 -1.01 28.81 7.74
N THR A 27 -0.40 27.65 7.55
CA THR A 27 -0.89 26.39 8.17
C THR A 27 -0.77 26.38 9.70
N GLU A 28 -0.11 27.37 10.30
CA GLU A 28 -0.04 27.56 11.76
C GLU A 28 -1.40 27.92 12.35
N GLU A 29 -2.24 28.61 11.58
CA GLU A 29 -3.59 29.07 11.98
C GLU A 29 -4.64 27.94 11.94
N VAL A 30 -4.27 26.79 11.36
CA VAL A 30 -5.22 25.69 11.13
C VAL A 30 -5.25 24.75 12.33
N GLU A 31 -6.41 24.64 12.96
CA GLU A 31 -6.62 23.67 14.04
C GLU A 31 -6.59 22.23 13.50
N VAL A 32 -5.86 21.38 14.19
CA VAL A 32 -5.81 19.93 13.93
C VAL A 32 -6.57 19.22 15.04
N PRO A 33 -7.61 18.43 14.71
CA PRO A 33 -8.36 17.67 15.69
C PRO A 33 -7.46 16.71 16.49
N GLU A 34 -7.79 16.47 17.76
CA GLU A 34 -7.03 15.56 18.62
C GLU A 34 -7.30 14.11 18.26
N LEU A 35 -8.57 13.75 17.99
CA LEU A 35 -8.94 12.39 17.65
C LEU A 35 -8.54 12.03 16.21
N LEU A 36 -7.93 10.86 16.02
CA LEU A 36 -7.51 10.38 14.71
C LEU A 36 -8.67 10.23 13.73
N ILE A 37 -9.87 9.85 14.25
CA ILE A 37 -11.05 9.68 13.40
C ILE A 37 -11.46 10.99 12.71
N ASP A 38 -11.30 12.12 13.37
CA ASP A 38 -11.65 13.44 12.84
C ASP A 38 -10.53 14.04 11.96
N GLN A 39 -9.33 13.43 12.02
CA GLN A 39 -8.21 13.76 11.15
C GLN A 39 -8.30 13.08 9.77
N VAL A 40 -9.16 12.06 9.61
CA VAL A 40 -9.35 11.36 8.33
C VAL A 40 -9.94 12.31 7.29
N ILE A 41 -9.39 12.28 6.07
CA ILE A 41 -9.76 13.20 4.99
C ILE A 41 -10.36 12.44 3.81
N GLY A 42 -11.49 12.91 3.31
CA GLY A 42 -12.12 12.45 2.07
C GLY A 42 -12.72 11.04 2.12
N GLN A 43 -12.71 10.40 3.29
CA GLN A 43 -13.25 9.05 3.50
C GLN A 43 -14.50 9.09 4.39
N ASP A 44 -15.40 10.06 4.18
CA ASP A 44 -16.53 10.34 5.08
C ASP A 44 -17.42 9.09 5.30
N HIS A 45 -17.68 8.32 4.23
CA HIS A 45 -18.40 7.04 4.34
C HIS A 45 -17.62 6.02 5.19
N GLY A 46 -16.30 5.91 4.98
CA GLY A 46 -15.43 5.03 5.78
C GLY A 46 -15.46 5.39 7.26
N VAL A 47 -15.38 6.67 7.59
CA VAL A 47 -15.49 7.19 8.97
C VAL A 47 -16.83 6.82 9.60
N GLU A 48 -17.94 7.01 8.89
CA GLU A 48 -19.28 6.65 9.39
C GLU A 48 -19.39 5.15 9.68
N VAL A 49 -18.91 4.30 8.77
CA VAL A 49 -18.94 2.85 8.94
C VAL A 49 -18.04 2.41 10.08
N ILE A 50 -16.83 2.99 10.24
CA ILE A 50 -15.94 2.67 11.36
C ILE A 50 -16.57 3.02 12.71
N LYS A 51 -17.24 4.19 12.83
CA LYS A 51 -17.97 4.57 14.04
C LYS A 51 -19.08 3.54 14.38
N LYS A 52 -19.83 3.09 13.38
CA LYS A 52 -20.84 2.03 13.55
C LYS A 52 -20.22 0.68 13.92
N ALA A 53 -19.13 0.30 13.24
CA ALA A 53 -18.43 -0.95 13.46
C ALA A 53 -17.82 -1.03 14.87
N ALA A 54 -17.23 0.08 15.37
CA ALA A 54 -16.70 0.17 16.72
C ALA A 54 -17.80 -0.06 17.78
N ASN A 55 -18.92 0.66 17.67
CA ASN A 55 -20.06 0.54 18.59
C ASN A 55 -20.67 -0.86 18.60
N GLN A 56 -20.71 -1.54 17.46
CA GLN A 56 -21.31 -2.88 17.31
C GLN A 56 -20.26 -4.01 17.45
N ARG A 57 -18.99 -3.70 17.67
CA ARG A 57 -17.86 -4.62 17.70
C ARG A 57 -17.82 -5.53 16.47
N ARG A 58 -17.96 -4.93 15.27
CA ARG A 58 -17.95 -5.64 13.98
C ARG A 58 -16.58 -5.57 13.32
N HIS A 59 -16.19 -6.65 12.63
CA HIS A 59 -14.99 -6.67 11.82
C HIS A 59 -15.11 -5.77 10.60
N VAL A 60 -13.99 -5.27 10.08
CA VAL A 60 -13.97 -4.37 8.92
C VAL A 60 -12.92 -4.83 7.92
N MET A 61 -13.24 -4.73 6.63
CA MET A 61 -12.29 -4.88 5.54
C MET A 61 -12.19 -3.58 4.75
N LEU A 62 -11.00 -3.02 4.65
CA LEU A 62 -10.67 -1.77 3.95
C LEU A 62 -9.97 -2.11 2.64
N ILE A 63 -10.62 -1.85 1.51
CA ILE A 63 -10.07 -2.12 0.18
C ILE A 63 -9.80 -0.80 -0.53
N GLY A 64 -8.60 -0.62 -1.09
CA GLY A 64 -8.23 0.58 -1.85
C GLY A 64 -6.76 0.66 -2.13
N THR A 65 -6.38 1.67 -2.92
CA THR A 65 -4.99 1.93 -3.30
C THR A 65 -4.10 2.23 -2.08
N PRO A 66 -2.79 1.96 -2.15
CA PRO A 66 -1.86 2.35 -1.10
C PRO A 66 -1.89 3.86 -0.83
N GLY A 67 -1.75 4.28 0.43
CA GLY A 67 -1.68 5.69 0.78
C GLY A 67 -3.02 6.42 0.97
N THR A 68 -4.18 5.73 0.85
CA THR A 68 -5.54 6.31 1.03
C THR A 68 -6.01 6.40 2.48
N GLY A 69 -5.13 6.14 3.47
CA GLY A 69 -5.46 6.31 4.89
C GLY A 69 -6.03 5.08 5.58
N LYS A 70 -5.94 3.86 5.01
CA LYS A 70 -6.46 2.61 5.59
C LYS A 70 -5.98 2.37 7.03
N SER A 71 -4.67 2.45 7.27
CA SER A 71 -4.07 2.21 8.59
C SER A 71 -4.48 3.28 9.62
N MET A 72 -4.65 4.54 9.18
CA MET A 72 -5.12 5.63 10.03
C MET A 72 -6.58 5.40 10.46
N LEU A 73 -7.42 5.01 9.51
CA LEU A 73 -8.83 4.70 9.76
C LEU A 73 -8.97 3.46 10.68
N ALA A 74 -8.09 2.46 10.53
CA ALA A 74 -8.05 1.31 11.41
C ALA A 74 -7.63 1.68 12.83
N ASN A 75 -6.60 2.52 12.98
CA ASN A 75 -6.11 2.97 14.28
C ASN A 75 -7.14 3.84 15.01
N SER A 76 -7.85 4.71 14.29
CA SER A 76 -8.91 5.55 14.87
C SER A 76 -10.04 4.74 15.49
N MET A 77 -10.26 3.50 15.05
CA MET A 77 -11.25 2.59 15.63
C MET A 77 -10.91 2.23 17.09
N ALA A 78 -9.63 2.11 17.44
CA ALA A 78 -9.22 1.79 18.80
C ALA A 78 -9.55 2.93 19.80
N GLU A 79 -9.52 4.20 19.34
CA GLU A 79 -9.91 5.35 20.17
C GLU A 79 -11.41 5.35 20.53
N LEU A 80 -12.24 4.70 19.71
CA LEU A 80 -13.69 4.65 19.87
C LEU A 80 -14.15 3.51 20.80
N LEU A 81 -13.26 2.59 21.18
CA LEU A 81 -13.63 1.43 22.01
C LEU A 81 -13.61 1.78 23.50
N PRO A 82 -14.50 1.17 24.31
CA PRO A 82 -14.59 1.43 25.75
C PRO A 82 -13.35 0.93 26.48
N LYS A 83 -12.78 1.78 27.33
CA LYS A 83 -11.57 1.50 28.14
C LYS A 83 -11.87 0.61 29.34
N GLU A 84 -13.09 0.64 29.84
CA GLU A 84 -13.55 -0.06 31.05
C GLU A 84 -13.59 -1.58 30.85
N GLU A 85 -13.67 -2.04 29.61
CA GLU A 85 -13.68 -3.47 29.27
C GLU A 85 -12.26 -4.09 29.18
N LEU A 86 -11.20 -3.31 29.33
CA LEU A 86 -9.83 -3.80 29.21
C LEU A 86 -9.48 -4.76 30.35
N GLN A 87 -8.75 -5.81 30.01
CA GLN A 87 -8.38 -6.90 30.90
C GLN A 87 -6.89 -7.21 30.81
N ASP A 88 -6.30 -7.64 31.92
CA ASP A 88 -4.96 -8.22 31.93
C ASP A 88 -5.07 -9.74 31.90
N ILE A 89 -4.12 -10.42 31.27
CA ILE A 89 -4.07 -11.87 31.14
C ILE A 89 -2.81 -12.38 31.82
N LEU A 90 -2.98 -13.32 32.73
CA LEU A 90 -1.92 -13.97 33.48
C LEU A 90 -1.83 -15.45 33.11
N THR A 91 -0.61 -15.98 33.03
CA THR A 91 -0.38 -17.43 32.96
C THR A 91 0.21 -17.94 34.26
N TYR A 92 -0.36 -19.04 34.77
CA TYR A 92 0.00 -19.70 36.01
C TYR A 92 0.59 -21.09 35.76
N PRO A 93 1.51 -21.55 36.60
CA PRO A 93 1.92 -22.93 36.57
C PRO A 93 0.73 -23.86 36.88
N ASN A 94 0.67 -24.99 36.21
CA ASN A 94 -0.31 -26.05 36.49
C ASN A 94 0.36 -27.19 37.27
N ALA A 95 -0.13 -27.45 38.45
CA ALA A 95 0.42 -28.51 39.30
C ALA A 95 0.09 -29.94 38.78
N GLU A 96 -1.02 -30.07 38.03
CA GLU A 96 -1.49 -31.36 37.50
C GLU A 96 -0.77 -31.72 36.20
N ASP A 97 -0.52 -30.73 35.35
CA ASP A 97 0.20 -30.90 34.08
C ASP A 97 1.12 -29.70 33.80
N LYS A 98 2.43 -29.92 33.97
CA LYS A 98 3.45 -28.87 33.76
C LYS A 98 3.47 -28.30 32.33
N ASN A 99 2.99 -29.07 31.36
CA ASN A 99 2.97 -28.65 29.93
C ASN A 99 1.69 -27.93 29.54
N ASN A 100 0.73 -27.80 30.44
CA ASN A 100 -0.54 -27.10 30.23
C ASN A 100 -0.72 -25.93 31.22
N PRO A 101 -0.03 -24.79 31.04
CA PRO A 101 -0.17 -23.61 31.89
C PRO A 101 -1.62 -23.10 31.91
N LYS A 102 -2.10 -22.77 33.12
CA LYS A 102 -3.45 -22.22 33.33
C LYS A 102 -3.51 -20.73 33.04
N ILE A 103 -4.63 -20.28 32.50
CA ILE A 103 -4.85 -18.88 32.16
C ILE A 103 -5.86 -18.25 33.12
N ARG A 104 -5.56 -17.05 33.60
CA ARG A 104 -6.45 -16.24 34.43
C ARG A 104 -6.59 -14.84 33.87
N ILE A 105 -7.84 -14.39 33.81
CA ILE A 105 -8.21 -13.03 33.34
C ILE A 105 -8.51 -12.19 34.59
N VAL A 106 -8.01 -10.98 34.61
CA VAL A 106 -8.25 -10.02 35.67
C VAL A 106 -8.55 -8.63 35.09
N PRO A 107 -9.23 -7.74 35.82
CA PRO A 107 -9.43 -6.37 35.37
C PRO A 107 -8.11 -5.65 35.10
N ARG A 108 -8.14 -4.63 34.22
CA ARG A 108 -7.03 -3.77 33.85
C ARG A 108 -6.19 -3.31 35.07
N GLY A 109 -4.87 -3.45 35.01
CA GLY A 109 -3.92 -3.05 36.05
C GLY A 109 -3.76 -4.05 37.20
N LYS A 110 -4.77 -4.89 37.49
CA LYS A 110 -4.71 -5.88 38.55
C LYS A 110 -3.67 -6.97 38.30
N GLY A 111 -3.35 -7.25 37.05
CA GLY A 111 -2.33 -8.24 36.69
C GLY A 111 -0.96 -7.89 37.25
N LYS A 112 -0.54 -6.64 37.09
CA LYS A 112 0.74 -6.13 37.62
C LYS A 112 0.78 -6.16 39.13
N GLU A 113 -0.30 -5.71 39.80
CA GLU A 113 -0.43 -5.74 41.24
C GLU A 113 -0.29 -7.18 41.82
N ILE A 114 -0.95 -8.16 41.17
CA ILE A 114 -0.90 -9.57 41.59
C ILE A 114 0.53 -10.12 41.46
N VAL A 115 1.19 -9.89 40.36
CA VAL A 115 2.57 -10.36 40.12
C VAL A 115 3.52 -9.73 41.15
N ASP A 116 3.42 -8.42 41.37
CA ASP A 116 4.28 -7.71 42.32
C ASP A 116 4.03 -8.15 43.77
N ALA A 117 2.77 -8.34 44.14
CA ALA A 117 2.42 -8.87 45.49
C ALA A 117 3.00 -10.28 45.71
N GLN A 118 2.86 -11.17 44.71
CA GLN A 118 3.41 -12.53 44.82
C GLN A 118 4.94 -12.53 44.83
N ARG A 119 5.58 -11.68 44.05
CA ARG A 119 7.04 -11.51 44.11
C ARG A 119 7.52 -11.06 45.48
N GLN A 120 6.80 -10.14 46.11
CA GLN A 120 7.12 -9.67 47.46
C GLN A 120 6.92 -10.79 48.50
N GLU A 121 5.85 -11.54 48.36
CA GLU A 121 5.56 -12.68 49.25
C GLU A 121 6.63 -13.76 49.15
N VAL A 122 7.01 -14.15 47.91
CA VAL A 122 8.09 -15.11 47.68
C VAL A 122 9.41 -14.60 48.26
N LYS A 123 9.76 -13.31 48.05
CA LYS A 123 10.96 -12.71 48.64
C LYS A 123 10.94 -12.80 50.17
N LYS A 124 9.81 -12.48 50.82
CA LYS A 124 9.66 -12.59 52.28
C LYS A 124 9.84 -14.03 52.74
N ARG A 125 9.21 -15.01 52.10
CA ARG A 125 9.36 -16.42 52.42
C ARG A 125 10.81 -16.89 52.28
N VAL A 126 11.50 -16.50 51.20
CA VAL A 126 12.92 -16.82 51.01
C VAL A 126 13.79 -16.16 52.07
N GLN A 127 13.52 -14.92 52.46
CA GLN A 127 14.24 -14.25 53.55
C GLN A 127 14.03 -14.96 54.90
N ILE A 128 12.79 -15.25 55.28
CA ILE A 128 12.47 -15.97 56.53
C ILE A 128 13.17 -17.34 56.55
N ARG A 129 13.11 -18.06 55.44
CA ARG A 129 13.78 -19.35 55.28
C ARG A 129 15.30 -19.22 55.43
N ASN A 130 15.92 -18.24 54.83
CA ASN A 130 17.37 -18.03 54.95
C ASN A 130 17.78 -17.68 56.39
N ILE A 131 16.99 -16.86 57.09
CA ILE A 131 17.19 -16.54 58.52
C ILE A 131 17.08 -17.81 59.35
N PHE A 132 16.08 -18.66 59.09
CA PHE A 132 15.90 -19.93 59.79
C PHE A 132 17.11 -20.86 59.61
N PHE A 133 17.59 -21.00 58.37
CA PHE A 133 18.79 -21.80 58.12
C PHE A 133 20.07 -21.21 58.74
N MET A 134 20.18 -19.90 58.73
CA MET A 134 21.29 -19.23 59.42
C MET A 134 21.23 -19.53 60.93
N PHE A 135 20.05 -19.51 61.57
CA PHE A 135 19.85 -19.85 62.94
C PHE A 135 20.23 -21.32 63.25
N ILE A 136 19.76 -22.29 62.42
CA ILE A 136 20.14 -23.70 62.54
C ILE A 136 21.67 -23.88 62.41
N SER A 137 22.29 -23.20 61.46
CA SER A 137 23.75 -23.26 61.28
C SER A 137 24.51 -22.74 62.51
N PHE A 138 24.03 -21.65 63.10
CA PHE A 138 24.60 -21.11 64.34
C PHE A 138 24.41 -22.10 65.51
N LEU A 139 23.27 -22.76 65.58
CA LEU A 139 22.96 -23.75 66.61
C LEU A 139 23.91 -24.97 66.50
N ILE A 140 24.14 -25.48 65.27
CA ILE A 140 25.08 -26.59 65.00
C ILE A 140 26.51 -26.20 65.40
N ILE A 141 26.94 -24.99 64.99
CA ILE A 141 28.29 -24.50 65.33
C ILE A 141 28.42 -24.27 66.84
N GLY A 142 27.39 -23.68 67.47
CA GLY A 142 27.34 -23.48 68.92
C GLY A 142 27.44 -24.79 69.73
N MET A 143 26.72 -25.82 69.30
CA MET A 143 26.85 -27.15 69.87
C MET A 143 28.25 -27.75 69.75
N GLY A 144 28.87 -27.54 68.53
CA GLY A 144 30.27 -27.95 68.31
C GLY A 144 31.27 -27.27 69.23
N VAL A 145 31.09 -25.96 69.48
CA VAL A 145 31.90 -25.19 70.43
C VAL A 145 31.70 -25.69 71.88
N ILE A 146 30.47 -25.88 72.33
CA ILE A 146 30.17 -26.40 73.68
C ILE A 146 30.81 -27.78 73.90
N TYR A 147 30.68 -28.67 72.90
CA TYR A 147 31.27 -29.98 72.94
C TYR A 147 32.80 -29.96 72.95
N ALA A 148 33.43 -29.07 72.20
CA ALA A 148 34.88 -28.85 72.18
C ALA A 148 35.43 -28.37 73.50
N LEU A 149 34.66 -27.56 74.24
CA LEU A 149 35.05 -27.09 75.60
C LEU A 149 34.85 -28.12 76.70
N GLN A 150 33.96 -29.11 76.51
CA GLN A 150 33.72 -30.18 77.49
C GLN A 150 34.74 -31.32 77.41
N THR A 151 35.51 -31.46 76.36
CA THR A 151 36.56 -32.47 76.22
C THR A 151 37.83 -32.04 76.92
N THR A 152 38.52 -32.99 77.59
CA THR A 152 39.78 -32.77 78.32
C THR A 152 40.91 -33.60 77.62
N PRO A 153 41.87 -33.01 76.94
CA PRO A 153 42.04 -31.56 76.65
C PRO A 153 41.06 -31.02 75.58
N PRO A 154 40.71 -29.69 75.60
CA PRO A 154 39.84 -29.09 74.66
C PRO A 154 40.30 -29.32 73.20
N SER A 155 39.40 -29.80 72.36
CA SER A 155 39.76 -30.16 70.96
C SER A 155 39.02 -29.35 69.95
N ILE A 156 39.75 -28.51 69.17
CA ILE A 156 39.25 -27.65 68.09
C ILE A 156 38.63 -28.45 66.92
N ILE A 157 38.92 -29.75 66.85
CA ILE A 157 38.45 -30.61 65.73
C ILE A 157 36.90 -30.69 65.68
N TYR A 158 36.22 -30.61 66.86
CA TYR A 158 34.75 -30.63 66.93
C TYR A 158 34.10 -29.33 66.35
N VAL A 159 34.77 -28.20 66.52
CA VAL A 159 34.33 -26.93 65.91
C VAL A 159 34.49 -27.02 64.40
N PHE A 160 35.57 -27.58 63.91
CA PHE A 160 35.78 -27.77 62.47
C PHE A 160 34.71 -28.68 61.86
N TRP A 161 34.38 -29.83 62.48
CA TRP A 161 33.34 -30.70 62.00
C TRP A 161 31.94 -30.08 62.09
N SER A 162 31.65 -29.25 63.08
CA SER A 162 30.38 -28.55 63.17
C SER A 162 30.21 -27.49 62.07
N ILE A 163 31.26 -26.81 61.66
CA ILE A 163 31.26 -25.88 60.50
C ILE A 163 30.99 -26.67 59.21
N ILE A 164 31.65 -27.81 59.02
CA ILE A 164 31.42 -28.68 57.88
C ILE A 164 29.96 -29.18 57.88
N ALA A 165 29.45 -29.65 59.01
CA ALA A 165 28.07 -30.12 59.13
C ALA A 165 27.05 -29.02 58.83
N ALA A 166 27.28 -27.79 59.31
CA ALA A 166 26.43 -26.63 58.98
C ALA A 166 26.47 -26.30 57.49
N ALA A 167 27.66 -26.34 56.85
CA ALA A 167 27.81 -26.13 55.42
C ALA A 167 27.10 -27.22 54.58
N VAL A 168 27.22 -28.50 54.99
CA VAL A 168 26.56 -29.62 54.31
C VAL A 168 25.03 -29.47 54.45
N VAL A 169 24.52 -29.15 55.62
CA VAL A 169 23.09 -28.91 55.84
C VAL A 169 22.59 -27.79 54.93
N MET A 170 23.33 -26.67 54.84
CA MET A 170 22.99 -25.57 53.95
C MET A 170 22.96 -25.98 52.48
N LEU A 171 23.94 -26.76 52.03
CA LEU A 171 24.02 -27.25 50.64
C LEU A 171 22.89 -28.22 50.31
N VAL A 172 22.62 -29.19 51.17
CA VAL A 172 21.57 -30.19 50.98
C VAL A 172 20.19 -29.54 50.92
N PHE A 173 19.92 -28.60 51.81
CA PHE A 173 18.65 -27.87 51.78
C PHE A 173 18.51 -26.99 50.53
N LYS A 174 19.58 -26.31 50.12
CA LYS A 174 19.56 -25.55 48.89
C LYS A 174 19.31 -26.43 47.65
N TRP A 175 19.70 -27.68 47.70
CA TRP A 175 19.57 -28.63 46.57
C TRP A 175 18.21 -29.33 46.55
N ILE A 176 17.63 -29.67 47.72
CA ILE A 176 16.36 -30.42 47.86
C ILE A 176 15.13 -29.49 47.70
N MET A 177 15.24 -28.21 48.05
CA MET A 177 14.08 -27.33 48.01
C MET A 177 13.81 -26.77 46.60
N PRO A 178 12.54 -26.85 46.13
CA PRO A 178 12.13 -26.29 44.86
C PRO A 178 12.33 -24.78 44.84
N ARG A 179 12.64 -24.23 43.67
CA ARG A 179 12.73 -22.78 43.44
C ARG A 179 11.32 -22.19 43.56
N GLU A 180 11.04 -21.46 44.62
CA GLU A 180 9.73 -20.78 44.81
C GLU A 180 9.43 -19.74 43.73
N GLU A 181 10.46 -19.21 43.06
CA GLU A 181 10.31 -18.30 41.89
C GLU A 181 9.54 -18.96 40.73
N SER A 182 9.56 -20.30 40.63
CA SER A 182 8.80 -21.02 39.60
C SER A 182 7.27 -21.00 39.81
N MET A 183 6.79 -20.48 40.94
CA MET A 183 5.35 -20.37 41.28
C MET A 183 4.76 -18.99 40.99
N ILE A 184 5.60 -18.02 40.60
CA ILE A 184 5.14 -16.65 40.28
C ILE A 184 4.46 -16.66 38.92
N PRO A 185 3.22 -16.14 38.77
CA PRO A 185 2.58 -16.07 37.47
C PRO A 185 3.28 -15.05 36.56
N LYS A 186 3.28 -15.33 35.27
CA LYS A 186 3.74 -14.40 34.26
C LYS A 186 2.58 -13.53 33.75
N LEU A 187 2.79 -12.22 33.68
CA LEU A 187 1.86 -11.32 33.04
C LEU A 187 2.02 -11.46 31.52
N LEU A 188 1.03 -12.07 30.86
CA LEU A 188 1.04 -12.39 29.43
C LEU A 188 0.61 -11.18 28.59
N VAL A 189 -0.46 -10.49 29.02
CA VAL A 189 -0.95 -9.26 28.40
C VAL A 189 -1.25 -8.25 29.51
N SER A 190 -0.70 -7.04 29.40
CA SER A 190 -0.92 -5.93 30.33
C SER A 190 -1.52 -4.72 29.61
N ASN A 191 -2.62 -4.22 30.13
CA ASN A 191 -3.25 -2.99 29.69
C ASN A 191 -3.19 -1.89 30.77
N ALA A 192 -2.34 -2.04 31.80
CA ALA A 192 -2.28 -1.15 32.96
C ALA A 192 -2.05 0.33 32.57
N GLU A 193 -1.16 0.57 31.62
CA GLU A 193 -0.73 1.90 31.17
C GLU A 193 -1.46 2.40 29.91
N SER A 194 -2.36 1.58 29.32
CA SER A 194 -3.04 1.92 28.07
C SER A 194 -4.14 2.96 28.30
N GLU A 195 -4.05 4.11 27.65
CA GLU A 195 -5.09 5.15 27.71
C GLU A 195 -6.24 4.90 26.74
N ILE A 196 -6.00 4.13 25.68
CA ILE A 196 -6.96 3.72 24.65
C ILE A 196 -6.98 2.19 24.55
N ALA A 197 -7.98 1.63 23.87
CA ALA A 197 -8.00 0.20 23.59
C ALA A 197 -6.76 -0.20 22.74
N PRO A 198 -6.22 -1.41 22.91
CA PRO A 198 -5.02 -1.82 22.18
C PRO A 198 -5.27 -1.85 20.68
N PHE A 199 -4.38 -1.19 19.92
CA PHE A 199 -4.24 -1.31 18.48
C PHE A 199 -2.99 -2.12 18.19
N VAL A 200 -3.16 -3.31 17.63
CA VAL A 200 -2.05 -4.22 17.34
C VAL A 200 -1.94 -4.39 15.83
N ASP A 201 -0.88 -3.86 15.26
CA ASP A 201 -0.53 -4.07 13.87
C ASP A 201 0.23 -5.41 13.74
N ALA A 202 -0.37 -6.35 13.04
CA ALA A 202 0.18 -7.68 12.78
C ALA A 202 0.49 -7.90 11.29
N THR A 203 0.65 -6.83 10.53
CA THR A 203 1.02 -6.86 9.11
C THR A 203 2.34 -7.61 8.92
N GLY A 204 2.37 -8.56 7.98
CA GLY A 204 3.56 -9.36 7.69
C GLY A 204 4.03 -10.30 8.81
N SER A 205 3.23 -10.49 9.87
CA SER A 205 3.58 -11.36 10.99
C SER A 205 3.63 -12.82 10.56
N HIS A 206 4.68 -13.54 10.96
CA HIS A 206 4.70 -15.00 10.88
C HIS A 206 3.76 -15.64 11.91
N SER A 207 3.41 -16.92 11.73
CA SER A 207 2.40 -17.61 12.54
C SER A 207 2.64 -17.51 14.06
N GLY A 208 3.89 -17.66 14.52
CA GLY A 208 4.22 -17.56 15.95
C GLY A 208 4.00 -16.16 16.53
N ALA A 209 4.34 -15.10 15.77
CA ALA A 209 4.09 -13.73 16.19
C ALA A 209 2.58 -13.38 16.20
N LEU A 210 1.79 -13.96 15.28
CA LEU A 210 0.35 -13.76 15.20
C LEU A 210 -0.40 -14.54 16.26
N LEU A 211 -0.13 -15.85 16.36
CA LEU A 211 -0.90 -16.81 17.16
C LEU A 211 -0.33 -17.03 18.58
N GLY A 212 0.88 -16.54 18.85
CA GLY A 212 1.64 -16.82 20.06
C GLY A 212 2.54 -18.04 19.90
N ASP A 213 3.53 -18.12 20.76
CA ASP A 213 4.54 -19.18 20.74
C ASP A 213 5.02 -19.51 22.15
N VAL A 214 5.74 -20.61 22.28
CA VAL A 214 6.43 -21.00 23.51
C VAL A 214 7.93 -20.97 23.25
N ARG A 215 8.64 -20.08 23.95
CA ARG A 215 10.10 -19.95 23.79
C ARG A 215 10.79 -21.28 24.06
N HIS A 216 11.80 -21.55 23.26
CA HIS A 216 12.67 -22.69 23.52
C HIS A 216 13.43 -22.52 24.84
N ASP A 217 13.57 -23.61 25.61
CA ASP A 217 14.32 -23.58 26.86
C ASP A 217 15.82 -23.59 26.59
N PRO A 218 16.56 -22.52 26.92
CA PRO A 218 18.00 -22.45 26.70
C PRO A 218 18.78 -23.43 27.60
N TYR A 219 18.14 -24.00 28.67
CA TYR A 219 18.80 -24.87 29.61
C TYR A 219 18.55 -26.37 29.40
N GLN A 220 18.01 -26.79 28.27
CA GLN A 220 17.70 -28.20 27.97
C GLN A 220 18.91 -29.15 28.11
N SER A 221 20.12 -28.65 28.16
CA SER A 221 21.35 -29.44 28.35
C SER A 221 21.94 -29.45 29.75
N GLY A 222 21.28 -28.81 30.78
CA GLY A 222 21.88 -28.62 32.09
C GLY A 222 20.99 -28.91 33.32
N GLY A 223 19.79 -29.49 33.18
CA GLY A 223 18.96 -29.93 34.31
C GLY A 223 18.19 -28.84 35.05
N LEU A 224 18.15 -27.62 34.54
CA LEU A 224 17.37 -26.51 35.11
C LEU A 224 16.32 -26.08 34.06
N GLU A 225 15.18 -26.74 34.05
CA GLU A 225 14.06 -26.37 33.15
C GLU A 225 13.43 -25.05 33.57
N THR A 226 13.30 -24.10 32.63
CA THR A 226 12.44 -22.94 32.81
C THR A 226 10.98 -23.39 32.77
N PRO A 227 10.15 -23.02 33.78
CA PRO A 227 8.75 -23.44 33.82
C PRO A 227 7.99 -23.06 32.52
N ALA A 228 7.11 -23.95 32.05
CA ALA A 228 6.38 -23.76 30.82
C ALA A 228 5.59 -22.43 30.76
N HIS A 229 4.97 -22.03 31.89
CA HIS A 229 4.21 -20.76 31.95
C HIS A 229 5.07 -19.52 31.74
N ASP A 230 6.36 -19.56 32.10
CA ASP A 230 7.31 -18.45 31.85
C ASP A 230 7.77 -18.39 30.40
N ARG A 231 7.71 -19.50 29.68
CA ARG A 231 8.13 -19.58 28.26
C ARG A 231 7.04 -19.15 27.28
N VAL A 232 5.76 -19.11 27.72
CA VAL A 232 4.62 -18.69 26.87
C VAL A 232 4.74 -17.23 26.48
N GLU A 233 4.58 -16.94 25.18
CA GLU A 233 4.55 -15.58 24.62
C GLU A 233 3.22 -15.31 23.92
N ALA A 234 2.60 -14.17 24.26
CA ALA A 234 1.35 -13.75 23.64
C ALA A 234 1.57 -13.35 22.17
N GLY A 235 0.78 -13.92 21.27
CA GLY A 235 0.70 -13.46 19.89
C GLY A 235 -0.11 -12.16 19.74
N ALA A 236 -0.07 -11.59 18.54
CA ALA A 236 -0.76 -10.34 18.21
C ALA A 236 -2.27 -10.43 18.53
N LEU A 237 -2.92 -11.56 18.21
CA LEU A 237 -4.35 -11.74 18.49
C LEU A 237 -4.70 -11.70 19.98
N HIS A 238 -3.80 -12.16 20.88
CA HIS A 238 -4.00 -12.08 22.33
C HIS A 238 -3.75 -10.66 22.86
N LYS A 239 -2.72 -9.99 22.31
CA LYS A 239 -2.42 -8.58 22.64
C LYS A 239 -3.53 -7.63 22.21
N ALA A 240 -4.23 -7.98 21.12
CA ALA A 240 -5.39 -7.22 20.62
C ALA A 240 -6.70 -7.51 21.38
N HIS A 241 -6.67 -8.32 22.46
CA HIS A 241 -7.86 -8.64 23.23
C HIS A 241 -8.57 -7.38 23.73
N LYS A 242 -9.89 -7.28 23.46
CA LYS A 242 -10.75 -6.11 23.69
C LYS A 242 -10.40 -4.85 22.89
N GLY A 243 -9.48 -4.96 21.92
CA GLY A 243 -9.04 -3.90 21.04
C GLY A 243 -9.19 -4.24 19.56
N VAL A 244 -8.27 -3.72 18.77
CA VAL A 244 -8.23 -3.84 17.30
C VAL A 244 -6.99 -4.64 16.87
N LEU A 245 -7.20 -5.68 16.09
CA LEU A 245 -6.16 -6.38 15.35
C LEU A 245 -6.17 -5.86 13.91
N PHE A 246 -5.10 -5.18 13.51
CA PHE A 246 -4.92 -4.67 12.16
C PHE A 246 -4.02 -5.60 11.34
N LEU A 247 -4.44 -5.90 10.12
CA LEU A 247 -3.73 -6.75 9.16
C LEU A 247 -3.78 -6.07 7.79
N ASP A 248 -2.69 -5.44 7.37
CA ASP A 248 -2.55 -4.99 5.98
C ASP A 248 -2.04 -6.15 5.12
N GLU A 249 -2.46 -6.18 3.87
CA GLU A 249 -2.12 -7.26 2.92
C GLU A 249 -2.43 -8.67 3.47
N LEU A 250 -3.66 -8.87 3.95
CA LEU A 250 -4.12 -10.14 4.54
C LEU A 250 -3.80 -11.37 3.67
N ASN A 251 -3.73 -11.21 2.35
CA ASN A 251 -3.36 -12.25 1.38
C ASN A 251 -1.93 -12.78 1.54
N THR A 252 -1.03 -12.04 2.19
CA THR A 252 0.36 -12.47 2.43
C THR A 252 0.48 -13.50 3.57
N LEU A 253 -0.55 -13.63 4.41
CA LEU A 253 -0.61 -14.66 5.44
C LEU A 253 -0.80 -16.04 4.82
N LYS A 254 -0.05 -17.02 5.33
CA LYS A 254 -0.24 -18.43 4.95
C LYS A 254 -1.68 -18.88 5.25
N ILE A 255 -2.21 -19.79 4.44
CA ILE A 255 -3.59 -20.28 4.54
C ILE A 255 -3.89 -20.87 5.93
N GLU A 256 -2.93 -21.58 6.54
CA GLU A 256 -3.06 -22.16 7.88
C GLU A 256 -3.22 -21.07 8.95
N ALA A 257 -2.49 -19.96 8.81
CA ALA A 257 -2.63 -18.82 9.71
C ALA A 257 -3.98 -18.11 9.53
N GLN A 258 -4.50 -18.01 8.30
CA GLN A 258 -5.84 -17.47 8.04
C GLN A 258 -6.94 -18.37 8.64
N GLN A 259 -6.79 -19.70 8.61
CA GLN A 259 -7.73 -20.64 9.25
C GLN A 259 -7.69 -20.54 10.78
N SER A 260 -6.49 -20.41 11.35
CA SER A 260 -6.33 -20.20 12.80
C SER A 260 -6.96 -18.89 13.25
N LEU A 261 -6.79 -17.82 12.46
CA LEU A 261 -7.42 -16.52 12.67
C LEU A 261 -8.96 -16.62 12.63
N LEU A 262 -9.51 -17.37 11.68
CA LEU A 262 -10.94 -17.63 11.59
C LEU A 262 -11.46 -18.33 12.84
N THR A 263 -10.74 -19.34 13.35
CA THR A 263 -11.09 -20.04 14.60
C THR A 263 -11.06 -19.08 15.80
N ALA A 264 -10.00 -18.26 15.91
CA ALA A 264 -9.88 -17.26 16.97
C ALA A 264 -11.04 -16.23 16.96
N MET A 265 -11.44 -15.79 15.77
CA MET A 265 -12.59 -14.87 15.59
C MET A 265 -13.93 -15.51 16.00
N GLN A 266 -14.09 -16.82 15.80
CA GLN A 266 -15.31 -17.53 16.12
C GLN A 266 -15.41 -17.84 17.61
N GLU A 267 -14.33 -18.41 18.18
CA GLU A 267 -14.29 -18.89 19.55
C GLU A 267 -13.97 -17.78 20.57
N LYS A 268 -13.44 -16.62 20.10
CA LYS A 268 -12.94 -15.51 20.92
C LYS A 268 -11.86 -15.91 21.93
N LYS A 269 -11.25 -17.07 21.74
CA LYS A 269 -10.16 -17.63 22.52
C LYS A 269 -9.29 -18.53 21.63
N TYR A 270 -8.00 -18.58 21.90
CA TYR A 270 -7.06 -19.40 21.14
C TYR A 270 -5.93 -19.88 22.04
N SER A 271 -5.60 -21.18 22.02
CA SER A 271 -4.52 -21.75 22.84
C SER A 271 -3.16 -21.46 22.22
N ILE A 272 -2.19 -21.06 23.03
CA ILE A 272 -0.81 -20.89 22.59
C ILE A 272 -0.12 -22.25 22.65
N THR A 273 0.45 -22.67 21.52
CA THR A 273 1.18 -23.94 21.38
C THR A 273 2.59 -23.67 20.89
N GLY A 274 3.57 -24.41 21.42
CA GLY A 274 4.93 -24.37 20.89
C GLY A 274 4.96 -24.94 19.48
N GLN A 275 5.45 -24.15 18.52
CA GLN A 275 5.48 -24.51 17.10
C GLN A 275 6.86 -25.04 16.65
N SER A 276 7.70 -25.52 17.55
CA SER A 276 9.01 -26.05 17.19
C SER A 276 8.89 -27.41 16.51
N GLU A 277 9.03 -27.46 15.20
CA GLU A 277 9.11 -28.68 14.38
C GLU A 277 10.32 -29.57 14.73
N ARG A 278 11.27 -29.08 15.52
CA ARG A 278 12.54 -29.76 15.84
C ARG A 278 12.60 -30.38 17.22
N SER A 279 11.60 -30.23 18.05
CA SER A 279 11.58 -30.78 19.40
C SER A 279 10.73 -32.04 19.47
N ALA A 280 11.36 -33.19 19.63
CA ALA A 280 10.71 -34.47 19.99
C ALA A 280 10.23 -34.49 21.45
N GLY A 281 10.25 -33.37 22.18
CA GLY A 281 9.80 -33.21 23.55
C GLY A 281 8.32 -32.90 23.66
N ALA A 282 7.77 -32.99 24.88
CA ALA A 282 6.37 -32.72 25.16
C ALA A 282 5.94 -31.32 24.68
N MET A 283 4.91 -31.28 23.86
CA MET A 283 4.33 -30.04 23.33
C MET A 283 3.66 -29.25 24.45
N VAL A 284 4.13 -28.03 24.70
CA VAL A 284 3.47 -27.13 25.64
C VAL A 284 2.26 -26.51 24.96
N LYS A 285 1.09 -26.63 25.59
CA LYS A 285 -0.17 -26.03 25.11
C LYS A 285 -0.87 -25.38 26.29
N THR A 286 -1.17 -24.08 26.21
CA THR A 286 -1.90 -23.37 27.27
C THR A 286 -3.39 -23.73 27.27
N ASP A 287 -4.06 -23.47 28.40
CA ASP A 287 -5.50 -23.26 28.37
C ASP A 287 -5.87 -22.23 27.30
N PRO A 288 -7.11 -22.26 26.76
CA PRO A 288 -7.54 -21.26 25.77
C PRO A 288 -7.40 -19.83 26.31
N VAL A 289 -6.51 -19.06 25.67
CA VAL A 289 -6.25 -17.65 26.01
C VAL A 289 -7.31 -16.77 25.33
N PRO A 290 -7.95 -15.82 26.01
CA PRO A 290 -8.94 -14.94 25.41
C PRO A 290 -8.32 -14.05 24.32
N CYS A 291 -9.06 -13.90 23.22
CA CYS A 291 -8.68 -13.07 22.06
C CYS A 291 -9.92 -12.48 21.39
N ASP A 292 -10.80 -11.83 22.17
CA ASP A 292 -11.98 -11.11 21.67
C ASP A 292 -11.56 -9.74 21.10
N PHE A 293 -11.16 -9.71 19.84
CA PHE A 293 -10.68 -8.52 19.13
C PHE A 293 -11.60 -8.16 17.97
N ILE A 294 -11.54 -6.91 17.52
CA ILE A 294 -12.11 -6.48 16.27
C ILE A 294 -11.00 -6.58 15.21
N MET A 295 -11.23 -7.36 14.17
CA MET A 295 -10.30 -7.43 13.06
C MET A 295 -10.57 -6.31 12.07
N VAL A 296 -9.54 -5.54 11.72
CA VAL A 296 -9.54 -4.62 10.58
C VAL A 296 -8.51 -5.12 9.58
N ALA A 297 -9.01 -5.73 8.51
CA ALA A 297 -8.18 -6.17 7.40
C ALA A 297 -8.07 -5.07 6.35
N ALA A 298 -6.90 -4.89 5.77
CA ALA A 298 -6.68 -3.96 4.68
C ALA A 298 -6.01 -4.65 3.48
N GLY A 299 -6.19 -4.08 2.28
CA GLY A 299 -5.56 -4.58 1.06
C GLY A 299 -5.95 -3.76 -0.16
N ASN A 300 -5.41 -4.14 -1.30
CA ASN A 300 -5.85 -3.69 -2.62
C ASN A 300 -6.88 -4.67 -3.21
N LEU A 301 -7.45 -4.34 -4.36
CA LEU A 301 -8.47 -5.19 -4.99
C LEU A 301 -7.90 -6.56 -5.39
N ASP A 302 -6.66 -6.60 -5.86
CA ASP A 302 -5.99 -7.83 -6.31
C ASP A 302 -5.69 -8.77 -5.14
N ALA A 303 -5.37 -8.22 -3.97
CA ALA A 303 -5.14 -8.97 -2.74
C ALA A 303 -6.35 -9.83 -2.32
N MET A 304 -7.56 -9.47 -2.77
CA MET A 304 -8.77 -10.22 -2.41
C MET A 304 -8.79 -11.65 -2.94
N ALA A 305 -8.09 -11.93 -4.04
CA ALA A 305 -7.98 -13.27 -4.61
C ALA A 305 -7.18 -14.24 -3.70
N GLY A 306 -6.26 -13.73 -2.89
CA GLY A 306 -5.42 -14.52 -1.96
C GLY A 306 -6.04 -14.75 -0.58
N ILE A 307 -7.25 -14.26 -0.31
CA ILE A 307 -7.92 -14.42 0.99
C ILE A 307 -8.72 -15.73 1.01
N HIS A 308 -8.56 -16.53 2.06
CA HIS A 308 -9.31 -17.77 2.24
C HIS A 308 -10.83 -17.49 2.20
N PRO A 309 -11.62 -18.21 1.36
CA PRO A 309 -13.04 -17.89 1.13
C PRO A 309 -13.89 -17.87 2.41
N ALA A 310 -13.63 -18.77 3.36
CA ALA A 310 -14.38 -18.82 4.62
C ALA A 310 -14.09 -17.60 5.50
N LEU A 311 -12.83 -17.12 5.54
CA LEU A 311 -12.46 -15.90 6.29
C LEU A 311 -13.13 -14.67 5.68
N ARG A 312 -13.09 -14.53 4.35
CA ARG A 312 -13.79 -13.45 3.64
C ARG A 312 -15.30 -13.48 3.86
N SER A 313 -15.91 -14.66 3.77
CA SER A 313 -17.34 -14.85 4.04
C SER A 313 -17.71 -14.44 5.46
N ARG A 314 -16.84 -14.74 6.44
CA ARG A 314 -17.05 -14.35 7.84
C ARG A 314 -17.00 -12.84 8.03
N ILE A 315 -16.01 -12.17 7.42
CA ILE A 315 -15.91 -10.71 7.49
C ILE A 315 -17.14 -10.08 6.84
N LYS A 316 -17.50 -10.49 5.61
CA LYS A 316 -18.65 -9.98 4.87
C LYS A 316 -19.98 -10.23 5.60
N GLY A 317 -20.18 -11.41 6.19
CA GLY A 317 -21.44 -11.79 6.84
C GLY A 317 -21.67 -11.12 8.21
N TYR A 318 -20.61 -10.78 8.93
CA TYR A 318 -20.67 -10.25 10.30
C TYR A 318 -19.97 -8.91 10.47
N GLY A 319 -19.58 -8.25 9.39
CA GLY A 319 -18.81 -7.01 9.42
C GLY A 319 -19.15 -6.11 8.24
N TYR A 320 -18.20 -5.26 7.90
CA TYR A 320 -18.33 -4.27 6.84
C TYR A 320 -17.16 -4.37 5.86
N GLU A 321 -17.45 -4.25 4.56
CA GLU A 321 -16.46 -4.04 3.52
C GLU A 321 -16.54 -2.58 3.06
N ILE A 322 -15.41 -1.86 3.07
CA ILE A 322 -15.33 -0.44 2.72
C ILE A 322 -14.34 -0.29 1.56
N TYR A 323 -14.80 0.28 0.46
CA TYR A 323 -13.93 0.74 -0.60
C TYR A 323 -13.42 2.14 -0.30
N MET A 324 -12.11 2.30 -0.19
CA MET A 324 -11.45 3.58 0.06
C MET A 324 -11.29 4.34 -1.25
N LYS A 325 -11.85 5.54 -1.31
CA LYS A 325 -11.73 6.41 -2.48
C LYS A 325 -10.29 6.88 -2.67
N ASP A 326 -9.85 6.99 -3.89
CA ASP A 326 -8.55 7.53 -4.31
C ASP A 326 -8.60 9.01 -4.69
N THR A 327 -9.82 9.54 -4.92
CA THR A 327 -10.06 10.94 -5.25
C THR A 327 -11.30 11.48 -4.55
N MET A 328 -11.37 12.79 -4.40
CA MET A 328 -12.54 13.54 -3.93
C MET A 328 -12.81 14.74 -4.82
N ASP A 329 -14.04 15.25 -4.83
CA ASP A 329 -14.42 16.43 -5.62
C ASP A 329 -13.63 17.67 -5.17
N ASP A 330 -13.24 18.52 -6.11
CA ASP A 330 -12.52 19.76 -5.87
C ASP A 330 -13.51 20.89 -5.46
N THR A 331 -14.02 20.78 -4.26
CA THR A 331 -14.87 21.77 -3.61
C THR A 331 -14.09 22.61 -2.61
N LEU A 332 -14.63 23.78 -2.22
CA LEU A 332 -14.01 24.63 -1.21
C LEU A 332 -13.75 23.85 0.09
N GLU A 333 -14.74 23.13 0.58
CA GLU A 333 -14.65 22.30 1.80
C GLU A 333 -13.53 21.25 1.69
N ASN A 334 -13.42 20.59 0.54
CA ASN A 334 -12.39 19.57 0.35
C ASN A 334 -10.97 20.16 0.19
N ARG A 335 -10.87 21.39 -0.38
CA ARG A 335 -9.60 22.14 -0.36
C ARG A 335 -9.18 22.50 1.06
N GLU A 336 -10.11 22.94 1.92
CA GLU A 336 -9.85 23.19 3.34
C GLU A 336 -9.38 21.92 4.07
N LYS A 337 -9.93 20.74 3.73
CA LYS A 337 -9.45 19.45 4.25
C LYS A 337 -8.00 19.16 3.83
N ILE A 338 -7.58 19.51 2.60
CA ILE A 338 -6.16 19.38 2.18
C ILE A 338 -5.27 20.39 2.92
N VAL A 339 -5.73 21.64 3.14
CA VAL A 339 -4.97 22.61 3.94
C VAL A 339 -4.78 22.10 5.38
N ARG A 340 -5.83 21.51 5.96
CA ARG A 340 -5.73 20.83 7.27
C ARG A 340 -4.74 19.66 7.23
N PHE A 341 -4.73 18.87 6.16
CA PHE A 341 -3.75 17.79 5.99
C PHE A 341 -2.31 18.30 6.02
N ILE A 342 -2.01 19.41 5.35
CA ILE A 342 -0.67 20.01 5.39
C ILE A 342 -0.31 20.37 6.85
N SER A 343 -1.22 21.00 7.60
CA SER A 343 -1.00 21.32 9.02
C SER A 343 -0.80 20.05 9.87
N GLN A 344 -1.55 18.97 9.61
CA GLN A 344 -1.38 17.68 10.29
C GLN A 344 0.03 17.11 10.06
N GLU A 345 0.53 17.11 8.81
CA GLU A 345 1.86 16.60 8.48
C GLU A 345 2.96 17.45 9.13
N VAL A 346 2.81 18.78 9.16
CA VAL A 346 3.76 19.68 9.86
C VAL A 346 3.78 19.39 11.36
N LYS A 347 2.61 19.29 12.01
CA LYS A 347 2.51 18.99 13.46
C LYS A 347 3.05 17.60 13.80
N LYS A 348 2.87 16.62 12.92
CA LYS A 348 3.38 15.26 13.09
C LYS A 348 4.90 15.19 12.99
N ASP A 349 5.49 15.90 12.04
CA ASP A 349 6.95 15.93 11.82
C ASP A 349 7.69 16.73 12.91
N LYS A 350 7.11 17.83 13.40
CA LYS A 350 7.63 18.74 14.43
C LYS A 350 8.94 19.45 14.09
N LYS A 351 9.50 19.25 12.90
CA LYS A 351 10.81 19.80 12.50
C LYS A 351 10.71 20.77 11.33
N ILE A 352 9.73 20.59 10.47
CA ILE A 352 9.53 21.39 9.26
C ILE A 352 8.73 22.67 9.57
N PRO A 353 9.04 23.80 8.88
CA PRO A 353 8.28 25.04 9.02
C PRO A 353 6.86 24.93 8.48
N HIS A 354 5.95 25.72 9.05
CA HIS A 354 4.59 25.86 8.50
C HIS A 354 4.60 26.43 7.09
N PHE A 355 3.55 26.13 6.32
CA PHE A 355 3.40 26.57 4.93
C PHE A 355 2.67 27.90 4.88
N ASN A 356 3.18 28.81 4.05
CA ASN A 356 2.47 30.05 3.73
C ASN A 356 1.47 29.82 2.57
N ARG A 357 0.67 30.85 2.23
CA ARG A 357 -0.36 30.81 1.21
C ARG A 357 0.13 30.27 -0.14
N THR A 358 1.31 30.69 -0.61
CA THR A 358 1.89 30.23 -1.89
C THR A 358 2.31 28.75 -1.83
N GLY A 359 2.81 28.27 -0.69
CA GLY A 359 3.14 26.88 -0.47
C GLY A 359 1.90 25.98 -0.44
N ILE A 360 0.84 26.44 0.22
CA ILE A 360 -0.47 25.75 0.27
C ILE A 360 -1.05 25.62 -1.14
N GLU A 361 -1.04 26.73 -1.91
CA GLU A 361 -1.56 26.75 -3.28
C GLU A 361 -0.85 25.74 -4.18
N GLU A 362 0.48 25.65 -4.09
CA GLU A 362 1.26 24.72 -4.91
C GLU A 362 1.01 23.25 -4.52
N ILE A 363 0.77 22.95 -3.23
CA ILE A 363 0.34 21.61 -2.79
C ILE A 363 -1.06 21.28 -3.31
N LEU A 364 -2.01 22.23 -3.28
CA LEU A 364 -3.35 22.04 -3.85
C LEU A 364 -3.29 21.80 -5.36
N ARG A 365 -2.43 22.55 -6.07
CA ARG A 365 -2.20 22.35 -7.52
C ARG A 365 -1.67 20.95 -7.80
N GLU A 366 -0.75 20.47 -6.96
CA GLU A 366 -0.23 19.10 -7.07
C GLU A 366 -1.29 18.04 -6.70
N ALA A 367 -2.14 18.29 -5.71
CA ALA A 367 -3.25 17.41 -5.36
C ALA A 367 -4.26 17.26 -6.52
N ARG A 368 -4.55 18.34 -7.24
CA ARG A 368 -5.35 18.28 -8.49
C ARG A 368 -4.63 17.45 -9.55
N ARG A 369 -3.35 17.74 -9.80
CA ARG A 369 -2.56 17.05 -10.84
C ARG A 369 -2.53 15.54 -10.60
N ARG A 370 -2.28 15.12 -9.36
CA ARG A 370 -2.21 13.69 -8.99
C ARG A 370 -3.55 12.98 -9.03
N SER A 371 -4.67 13.70 -8.97
CA SER A 371 -5.99 13.07 -9.11
C SER A 371 -6.21 12.46 -10.49
N GLY A 372 -5.50 12.95 -11.54
CA GLY A 372 -5.65 12.51 -12.92
C GLY A 372 -7.02 12.84 -13.53
N ARG A 373 -7.89 13.56 -12.83
CA ARG A 373 -9.25 13.92 -13.26
C ARG A 373 -9.54 15.39 -12.99
N LYS A 374 -10.09 16.09 -13.98
CA LYS A 374 -10.51 17.49 -13.83
C LYS A 374 -11.61 17.62 -12.76
N GLY A 375 -11.45 18.61 -11.87
CA GLY A 375 -12.41 18.86 -10.80
C GLY A 375 -12.31 17.89 -9.61
N HIS A 376 -11.19 17.19 -9.47
CA HIS A 376 -10.93 16.27 -8.36
C HIS A 376 -9.60 16.58 -7.67
N LEU A 377 -9.48 16.15 -6.42
CA LEU A 377 -8.27 16.18 -5.60
C LEU A 377 -7.89 14.74 -5.24
N THR A 378 -6.60 14.44 -5.19
CA THR A 378 -6.13 13.10 -4.80
C THR A 378 -6.34 12.82 -3.32
N LEU A 379 -6.63 11.57 -2.99
CA LEU A 379 -6.65 11.01 -1.64
C LEU A 379 -5.49 10.04 -1.38
N THR A 380 -4.53 9.91 -2.31
CA THR A 380 -3.25 9.24 -2.05
C THR A 380 -2.36 10.14 -1.19
N LEU A 381 -2.80 10.37 0.05
CA LEU A 381 -2.22 11.37 0.94
C LEU A 381 -0.80 11.01 1.41
N ARG A 382 -0.39 9.74 1.34
CA ARG A 382 0.98 9.32 1.65
C ARG A 382 2.00 10.02 0.75
N ASP A 383 1.73 10.07 -0.56
CA ASP A 383 2.64 10.64 -1.55
C ASP A 383 2.62 12.17 -1.50
N LEU A 384 1.44 12.75 -1.28
CA LEU A 384 1.30 14.19 -1.07
C LEU A 384 2.01 14.63 0.22
N GLY A 385 1.91 13.85 1.31
CA GLY A 385 2.64 14.08 2.56
C GLY A 385 4.15 13.93 2.40
N GLY A 386 4.61 13.04 1.53
CA GLY A 386 6.02 12.95 1.13
C GLY A 386 6.51 14.28 0.55
N LEU A 387 5.76 14.87 -0.37
CA LEU A 387 6.08 16.18 -0.96
C LEU A 387 6.07 17.30 0.09
N VAL A 388 5.10 17.32 1.00
CA VAL A 388 5.03 18.28 2.12
C VAL A 388 6.30 18.22 2.97
N ARG A 389 6.74 17.02 3.36
CA ARG A 389 7.95 16.82 4.18
C ARG A 389 9.20 17.29 3.45
N VAL A 390 9.41 16.89 2.19
CA VAL A 390 10.59 17.30 1.41
C VAL A 390 10.63 18.81 1.19
N ALA A 391 9.47 19.45 0.91
CA ALA A 391 9.40 20.91 0.79
C ALA A 391 9.74 21.62 2.11
N GLY A 392 9.26 21.07 3.22
CA GLY A 392 9.59 21.57 4.56
C GLY A 392 11.07 21.41 4.91
N ASP A 393 11.69 20.29 4.55
CA ASP A 393 13.13 20.05 4.75
C ASP A 393 13.98 21.04 3.95
N ILE A 394 13.61 21.36 2.70
CA ILE A 394 14.29 22.39 1.89
C ILE A 394 14.16 23.75 2.57
N ALA A 395 12.95 24.13 2.98
CA ALA A 395 12.71 25.42 3.66
C ALA A 395 13.52 25.52 4.97
N ARG A 396 13.59 24.43 5.73
CA ARG A 396 14.39 24.35 6.97
C ARG A 396 15.89 24.48 6.67
N ALA A 397 16.39 23.80 5.64
CA ALA A 397 17.80 23.90 5.24
C ALA A 397 18.20 25.32 4.79
N GLU A 398 17.27 26.04 4.15
CA GLU A 398 17.45 27.46 3.79
C GLU A 398 17.24 28.42 4.99
N GLY A 399 16.86 27.95 6.17
CA GLY A 399 16.54 28.77 7.34
C GLY A 399 15.29 29.63 7.18
N ALA A 400 14.37 29.25 6.29
CA ALA A 400 13.17 30.00 6.01
C ALA A 400 12.14 29.87 7.16
N LYS A 401 11.46 30.98 7.51
CA LYS A 401 10.40 30.98 8.52
C LYS A 401 9.20 30.15 8.11
N TYR A 402 8.85 30.16 6.82
CA TYR A 402 7.71 29.43 6.24
C TYR A 402 8.13 28.70 4.97
N THR A 403 7.49 27.57 4.71
CA THR A 403 7.61 26.84 3.44
C THR A 403 6.79 27.54 2.36
N THR A 404 7.43 27.94 1.29
CA THR A 404 6.83 28.71 0.18
C THR A 404 6.58 27.83 -1.04
N GLY A 405 5.83 28.33 -2.05
CA GLY A 405 5.62 27.64 -3.33
C GLY A 405 6.93 27.30 -4.05
N ARG A 406 7.98 28.14 -3.93
CA ARG A 406 9.30 27.83 -4.51
C ARG A 406 9.90 26.56 -3.90
N HIS A 407 9.78 26.37 -2.59
CA HIS A 407 10.27 25.16 -1.91
C HIS A 407 9.51 23.93 -2.39
N VAL A 408 8.19 24.03 -2.59
CA VAL A 408 7.36 22.94 -3.11
C VAL A 408 7.76 22.58 -4.54
N ILE A 409 8.00 23.57 -5.42
CA ILE A 409 8.45 23.34 -6.80
C ILE A 409 9.82 22.64 -6.80
N ASN A 410 10.76 23.06 -5.96
CA ASN A 410 12.05 22.41 -5.81
C ASN A 410 11.91 20.99 -5.28
N ALA A 411 11.01 20.78 -4.31
CA ALA A 411 10.73 19.47 -3.74
C ALA A 411 10.18 18.49 -4.79
N LYS A 412 9.35 18.93 -5.74
CA LYS A 412 8.87 18.07 -6.84
C LYS A 412 10.02 17.49 -7.67
N ALA A 413 11.09 18.27 -7.88
CA ALA A 413 12.26 17.81 -8.61
C ALA A 413 13.10 16.80 -7.80
N MET A 414 13.18 16.97 -6.47
CA MET A 414 13.96 16.09 -5.59
C MET A 414 13.20 14.83 -5.16
N ALA A 415 11.87 14.91 -5.00
CA ALA A 415 11.02 13.82 -4.53
C ALA A 415 10.46 12.95 -5.68
N LYS A 416 11.17 12.88 -6.81
CA LYS A 416 10.81 11.99 -7.92
C LYS A 416 10.89 10.54 -7.47
N SER A 417 9.88 9.73 -7.82
CA SER A 417 9.94 8.28 -7.60
C SER A 417 11.08 7.65 -8.42
N VAL A 418 11.49 6.43 -8.06
CA VAL A 418 12.54 5.72 -8.82
C VAL A 418 12.09 5.53 -10.27
N GLU A 419 10.80 5.21 -10.49
CA GLU A 419 10.23 5.07 -11.83
C GLU A 419 10.33 6.37 -12.63
N GLN A 420 10.11 7.54 -11.98
CA GLN A 420 10.28 8.85 -12.62
C GLN A 420 11.75 9.14 -12.96
N GLN A 421 12.68 8.79 -12.07
CA GLN A 421 14.10 8.95 -12.33
C GLN A 421 14.55 8.07 -13.50
N VAL A 422 14.12 6.81 -13.52
CA VAL A 422 14.40 5.86 -14.61
C VAL A 422 13.79 6.35 -15.93
N ALA A 423 12.54 6.86 -15.90
CA ALA A 423 11.90 7.41 -17.09
C ALA A 423 12.65 8.64 -17.65
N ASP A 424 13.10 9.54 -16.77
CA ASP A 424 13.88 10.72 -17.16
C ASP A 424 15.23 10.31 -17.79
N GLU A 425 15.95 9.38 -17.15
CA GLU A 425 17.23 8.86 -17.68
C GLU A 425 17.02 8.14 -19.01
N TYR A 426 15.97 7.34 -19.13
CA TYR A 426 15.60 6.70 -20.39
C TYR A 426 15.34 7.70 -21.51
N LEU A 427 14.63 8.81 -21.21
CA LEU A 427 14.38 9.88 -22.18
C LEU A 427 15.68 10.58 -22.60
N GLU A 428 16.61 10.86 -21.66
CA GLU A 428 17.89 11.48 -21.96
C GLU A 428 18.78 10.58 -22.83
N GLN A 429 18.97 9.32 -22.44
CA GLN A 429 19.76 8.35 -23.20
C GLN A 429 19.23 8.18 -24.63
N LYS A 430 17.90 8.12 -24.81
CA LYS A 430 17.31 7.94 -26.14
C LYS A 430 17.40 9.19 -27.02
N LYS A 431 17.43 10.37 -26.42
CA LYS A 431 17.74 11.62 -27.16
C LYS A 431 19.17 11.59 -27.65
N ASP A 432 20.12 11.20 -26.82
CA ASP A 432 21.52 11.11 -27.17
C ASP A 432 21.77 10.11 -28.31
N TYR A 433 21.09 8.98 -28.30
CA TYR A 433 21.13 7.99 -29.38
C TYR A 433 20.28 8.34 -30.59
N LYS A 434 19.62 9.52 -30.63
CA LYS A 434 18.72 9.96 -31.72
C LYS A 434 17.65 8.92 -32.08
N LEU A 435 17.21 8.14 -31.12
CA LEU A 435 16.16 7.14 -31.34
C LEU A 435 14.77 7.77 -31.49
N PHE A 436 14.57 8.98 -30.94
CA PHE A 436 13.35 9.74 -31.14
C PHE A 436 13.46 10.56 -32.42
N VAL A 437 12.61 10.24 -33.37
CA VAL A 437 12.43 11.06 -34.60
C VAL A 437 11.18 11.91 -34.36
N THR A 438 11.38 13.22 -34.21
CA THR A 438 10.31 14.19 -33.93
C THR A 438 10.09 15.16 -35.05
N GLU A 439 10.75 14.95 -36.20
CA GLU A 439 10.64 15.77 -37.42
C GLU A 439 10.72 14.88 -38.65
N GLY A 440 10.07 15.35 -39.72
CA GLY A 440 10.03 14.61 -40.99
C GLY A 440 8.85 13.64 -41.09
N PHE A 441 8.92 12.78 -42.13
CA PHE A 441 7.84 11.86 -42.49
C PHE A 441 8.43 10.47 -42.73
N GLU A 442 7.93 9.44 -42.02
CA GLU A 442 8.38 8.06 -42.17
C GLU A 442 7.20 7.12 -42.37
N ILE A 443 7.39 6.04 -43.15
CA ILE A 443 6.40 5.02 -43.37
C ILE A 443 6.56 3.95 -42.28
N GLY A 444 5.44 3.49 -41.71
CA GLY A 444 5.44 2.42 -40.72
C GLY A 444 6.03 2.81 -39.38
N ARG A 445 6.34 4.10 -39.14
CA ARG A 445 6.87 4.56 -37.84
C ARG A 445 5.92 5.55 -37.17
N VAL A 446 5.69 5.35 -35.88
CA VAL A 446 4.80 6.18 -35.04
C VAL A 446 5.41 6.38 -33.67
N ASN A 447 5.28 7.56 -33.09
CA ASN A 447 5.63 7.86 -31.73
C ASN A 447 4.43 7.55 -30.80
N GLY A 448 4.44 6.39 -30.16
CA GLY A 448 3.47 6.00 -29.15
C GLY A 448 3.81 6.56 -27.78
N LEU A 449 2.81 6.65 -26.89
CA LEU A 449 2.97 7.10 -25.51
C LEU A 449 2.47 6.02 -24.55
N ALA A 450 3.27 5.72 -23.55
CA ALA A 450 2.96 4.76 -22.49
C ALA A 450 3.24 5.34 -21.10
N VAL A 451 2.97 4.58 -20.04
CA VAL A 451 3.38 4.90 -18.66
C VAL A 451 4.22 3.76 -18.09
N ILE A 452 5.20 4.12 -17.26
CA ILE A 452 5.96 3.21 -16.41
C ILE A 452 5.73 3.71 -14.98
N GLY A 453 4.99 2.95 -14.17
CA GLY A 453 4.46 3.46 -12.90
C GLY A 453 3.62 4.72 -13.13
N ASP A 454 3.97 5.83 -12.48
CA ASP A 454 3.29 7.13 -12.63
C ASP A 454 3.91 8.06 -13.69
N SER A 455 4.92 7.59 -14.43
CA SER A 455 5.69 8.40 -15.36
C SER A 455 5.36 8.09 -16.80
N GLY A 456 5.20 9.13 -17.62
CA GLY A 456 5.03 8.98 -19.06
C GLY A 456 6.35 8.67 -19.75
N VAL A 457 6.27 7.86 -20.81
CA VAL A 457 7.40 7.57 -21.70
C VAL A 457 6.95 7.60 -23.15
N MET A 458 7.86 8.03 -24.05
CA MET A 458 7.65 7.93 -25.48
C MET A 458 8.28 6.66 -26.03
N LEU A 459 7.50 5.88 -26.78
CA LEU A 459 7.89 4.62 -27.37
C LEU A 459 7.73 4.68 -28.88
N PRO A 460 8.83 4.71 -29.66
CA PRO A 460 8.74 4.55 -31.11
C PRO A 460 8.25 3.14 -31.47
N ILE A 461 7.25 3.08 -32.33
CA ILE A 461 6.65 1.83 -32.84
C ILE A 461 6.96 1.76 -34.33
N LEU A 462 7.54 0.64 -34.75
CA LEU A 462 7.81 0.33 -36.16
C LEU A 462 6.90 -0.80 -36.59
N ALA A 463 6.31 -0.66 -37.77
CA ALA A 463 5.55 -1.70 -38.44
C ALA A 463 6.05 -1.90 -39.86
N GLU A 464 6.30 -3.14 -40.26
CA GLU A 464 6.70 -3.53 -41.60
C GLU A 464 5.80 -4.65 -42.11
N ALA A 465 5.28 -4.49 -43.32
CA ALA A 465 4.43 -5.47 -43.97
C ALA A 465 5.22 -6.20 -45.07
N THR A 466 5.47 -7.49 -44.88
CA THR A 466 6.18 -8.36 -45.81
C THR A 466 5.25 -9.36 -46.45
N PRO A 467 5.60 -9.97 -47.63
CA PRO A 467 4.85 -11.10 -48.17
C PRO A 467 4.81 -12.26 -47.18
N ALA A 468 3.65 -12.90 -47.02
CA ALA A 468 3.50 -14.02 -46.09
C ALA A 468 4.35 -15.21 -46.50
N GLN A 469 4.98 -15.88 -45.53
CA GLN A 469 5.72 -17.13 -45.76
C GLN A 469 4.80 -18.29 -46.14
N SER A 470 3.58 -18.29 -45.64
CA SER A 470 2.56 -19.29 -45.96
C SER A 470 1.58 -18.74 -46.99
N ARG A 471 1.14 -19.61 -47.94
CA ARG A 471 0.09 -19.26 -48.92
C ARG A 471 -1.30 -19.18 -48.29
N GLU A 472 -1.46 -19.71 -47.08
CA GLU A 472 -2.77 -19.89 -46.45
C GLU A 472 -3.09 -18.82 -45.41
N GLU A 473 -2.11 -18.34 -44.63
CA GLU A 473 -2.36 -17.29 -43.62
C GLU A 473 -1.11 -16.43 -43.35
N GLY A 474 -1.26 -15.10 -43.45
CA GLY A 474 -0.30 -14.10 -42.97
C GLY A 474 -0.37 -14.01 -41.44
N ARG A 475 0.78 -13.78 -40.82
CA ARG A 475 0.90 -13.72 -39.37
C ARG A 475 1.21 -12.31 -38.90
N VAL A 476 0.67 -11.96 -37.76
CA VAL A 476 1.11 -10.77 -37.04
C VAL A 476 2.23 -11.19 -36.07
N ILE A 477 3.43 -10.69 -36.32
CA ILE A 477 4.64 -11.01 -35.55
C ILE A 477 5.03 -9.77 -34.77
N ALA A 478 4.75 -9.75 -33.50
CA ALA A 478 5.17 -8.69 -32.59
C ALA A 478 6.48 -9.06 -31.90
N THR A 479 7.50 -8.22 -32.06
CA THR A 479 8.80 -8.37 -31.42
C THR A 479 8.97 -7.33 -30.30
N GLY A 480 9.59 -7.75 -29.20
CA GLY A 480 9.67 -7.04 -27.94
C GLY A 480 8.93 -7.83 -26.86
N ARG A 481 9.09 -7.48 -25.59
CA ARG A 481 8.38 -8.10 -24.48
C ARG A 481 6.94 -7.56 -24.40
N LEU A 482 6.10 -7.97 -25.35
CA LEU A 482 4.68 -7.64 -25.36
C LEU A 482 3.95 -8.57 -24.39
N GLN A 483 3.22 -8.00 -23.46
CA GLN A 483 2.31 -8.74 -22.61
C GLN A 483 0.97 -9.02 -23.33
N GLU A 484 0.14 -9.92 -22.77
CA GLU A 484 -1.08 -10.42 -23.40
C GLU A 484 -2.01 -9.31 -23.93
N ILE A 485 -2.22 -8.25 -23.13
CA ILE A 485 -3.11 -7.13 -23.49
C ILE A 485 -2.62 -6.39 -24.76
N SER A 486 -1.30 -6.25 -24.90
CA SER A 486 -0.74 -5.63 -26.12
C SER A 486 -0.84 -6.54 -27.33
N GLN A 487 -0.86 -7.85 -27.14
CA GLN A 487 -1.12 -8.80 -28.22
C GLN A 487 -2.57 -8.74 -28.70
N GLU A 488 -3.53 -8.60 -27.77
CA GLU A 488 -4.94 -8.37 -28.09
C GLU A 488 -5.15 -7.07 -28.90
N ALA A 489 -4.43 -6.00 -28.53
CA ALA A 489 -4.47 -4.73 -29.27
C ALA A 489 -4.07 -4.94 -30.74
N VAL A 490 -3.06 -5.75 -31.00
CA VAL A 490 -2.63 -6.07 -32.37
C VAL A 490 -3.69 -6.87 -33.13
N GLN A 491 -4.39 -7.78 -32.48
CA GLN A 491 -5.50 -8.53 -33.09
C GLN A 491 -6.67 -7.60 -33.43
N ASN A 492 -7.02 -6.66 -32.54
CA ASN A 492 -8.06 -5.66 -32.79
C ASN A 492 -7.72 -4.78 -34.01
N VAL A 493 -6.46 -4.38 -34.16
CA VAL A 493 -5.98 -3.65 -35.33
C VAL A 493 -6.22 -4.43 -36.63
N SER A 494 -5.98 -5.74 -36.63
CA SER A 494 -6.21 -6.59 -37.81
C SER A 494 -7.69 -6.61 -38.22
N ALA A 495 -8.59 -6.69 -37.25
CA ALA A 495 -10.03 -6.64 -37.48
C ALA A 495 -10.48 -5.28 -38.06
N VAL A 496 -10.01 -4.19 -37.46
CA VAL A 496 -10.29 -2.81 -37.89
C VAL A 496 -9.76 -2.57 -39.30
N PHE A 497 -8.52 -2.98 -39.61
CA PHE A 497 -7.94 -2.83 -40.93
C PHE A 497 -8.73 -3.56 -42.03
N LYS A 498 -9.10 -4.84 -41.78
CA LYS A 498 -9.91 -5.62 -42.69
C LYS A 498 -11.27 -4.96 -42.94
N LYS A 499 -11.89 -4.41 -41.90
CA LYS A 499 -13.15 -3.68 -41.97
C LYS A 499 -13.02 -2.45 -42.86
N PHE A 500 -12.01 -1.60 -42.63
CA PHE A 500 -11.86 -0.30 -43.33
C PHE A 500 -11.29 -0.39 -44.75
N THR A 501 -10.49 -1.41 -45.05
CA THR A 501 -9.82 -1.45 -46.36
C THR A 501 -10.45 -2.48 -47.33
N GLY A 502 -11.25 -3.43 -46.80
CA GLY A 502 -11.76 -4.56 -47.57
C GLY A 502 -10.64 -5.48 -48.06
N LYS A 503 -9.38 -5.18 -47.71
CA LYS A 503 -8.24 -6.00 -48.13
C LYS A 503 -8.04 -7.14 -47.17
N ASP A 504 -7.83 -8.33 -47.71
CA ASP A 504 -7.44 -9.48 -46.95
C ASP A 504 -5.96 -9.39 -46.57
N ILE A 505 -5.70 -9.32 -45.26
CA ILE A 505 -4.34 -9.30 -44.66
C ILE A 505 -3.70 -10.69 -44.75
N SER A 506 -4.46 -11.71 -45.01
CA SER A 506 -4.03 -13.11 -45.01
C SER A 506 -2.85 -13.43 -45.95
N ARG A 507 -2.43 -12.49 -46.80
CA ARG A 507 -1.29 -12.67 -47.70
C ARG A 507 -0.06 -11.85 -47.31
N LYS A 508 -0.04 -11.23 -46.09
CA LYS A 508 1.08 -10.43 -45.62
C LYS A 508 1.39 -10.79 -44.17
N ASP A 509 2.67 -10.94 -43.90
CA ASP A 509 3.18 -10.95 -42.52
C ASP A 509 3.42 -9.52 -42.05
N ILE A 510 2.88 -9.17 -40.88
CA ILE A 510 3.00 -7.85 -40.29
C ILE A 510 3.95 -7.95 -39.10
N HIS A 511 5.11 -7.34 -39.22
CA HIS A 511 6.10 -7.25 -38.16
C HIS A 511 5.91 -5.95 -37.39
N ILE A 512 5.80 -6.02 -36.07
CA ILE A 512 5.66 -4.84 -35.21
C ILE A 512 6.77 -4.89 -34.16
N GLN A 513 7.46 -3.77 -34.02
CA GLN A 513 8.56 -3.63 -33.06
C GLN A 513 8.37 -2.38 -32.21
N PHE A 514 8.43 -2.56 -30.89
CA PHE A 514 8.56 -1.46 -29.94
C PHE A 514 10.05 -1.19 -29.69
N VAL A 515 10.54 -0.04 -30.15
CA VAL A 515 11.97 0.25 -30.16
C VAL A 515 12.47 0.60 -28.77
N GLY A 516 13.43 -0.20 -28.26
CA GLY A 516 14.18 0.11 -27.04
C GLY A 516 13.40 -0.12 -25.75
N THR A 517 12.41 -1.01 -25.74
CA THR A 517 11.77 -1.46 -24.49
C THR A 517 12.60 -2.58 -23.87
N HIS A 518 13.14 -2.35 -22.66
CA HIS A 518 13.75 -3.41 -21.84
C HIS A 518 12.73 -4.07 -20.92
N GLU A 519 11.67 -3.35 -20.59
CA GLU A 519 10.51 -3.81 -19.80
C GLU A 519 9.31 -4.04 -20.72
N GLY A 520 8.42 -4.98 -20.34
CA GLY A 520 7.21 -5.27 -21.12
C GLY A 520 6.30 -4.04 -21.19
N VAL A 521 5.69 -3.81 -22.35
CA VAL A 521 4.63 -2.81 -22.51
C VAL A 521 3.33 -3.44 -22.07
N GLU A 522 2.72 -2.89 -21.01
CA GLU A 522 1.40 -3.30 -20.53
C GLU A 522 0.31 -2.35 -21.01
N GLY A 523 -0.86 -2.93 -21.26
CA GLY A 523 -2.07 -2.19 -21.59
C GLY A 523 -2.24 -1.92 -23.08
N ASP A 524 -3.48 -1.67 -23.44
CA ASP A 524 -3.95 -1.44 -24.80
C ASP A 524 -3.80 0.02 -25.27
N SER A 525 -3.22 0.88 -24.44
CA SER A 525 -3.09 2.32 -24.67
C SER A 525 -2.22 2.70 -25.87
N ALA A 526 -1.46 1.76 -26.43
CA ALA A 526 -0.68 1.93 -27.66
C ALA A 526 -1.45 1.49 -28.93
N SER A 527 -2.69 1.00 -28.81
CA SER A 527 -3.44 0.39 -29.92
C SER A 527 -3.61 1.33 -31.12
N ILE A 528 -3.91 2.62 -30.90
CA ILE A 528 -4.01 3.58 -32.02
C ILE A 528 -2.67 3.82 -32.70
N SER A 529 -1.57 3.80 -31.95
CA SER A 529 -0.22 3.96 -32.47
C SER A 529 0.17 2.75 -33.35
N VAL A 530 -0.11 1.55 -32.86
CA VAL A 530 0.09 0.30 -33.61
C VAL A 530 -0.76 0.29 -34.89
N ALA A 531 -2.06 0.64 -34.77
CA ALA A 531 -2.97 0.72 -35.91
C ALA A 531 -2.45 1.67 -37.00
N THR A 532 -2.02 2.86 -36.58
CA THR A 532 -1.50 3.88 -37.48
C THR A 532 -0.21 3.42 -38.18
N ALA A 533 0.72 2.78 -37.44
CA ALA A 533 1.96 2.26 -37.99
C ALA A 533 1.69 1.14 -39.02
N VAL A 534 0.83 0.20 -38.68
CA VAL A 534 0.45 -0.91 -39.57
C VAL A 534 -0.25 -0.43 -40.82
N ILE A 535 -1.21 0.48 -40.70
CA ILE A 535 -1.93 1.06 -41.85
C ILE A 535 -0.97 1.87 -42.73
N SER A 536 -0.07 2.65 -42.14
CA SER A 536 0.96 3.39 -42.85
C SER A 536 1.85 2.45 -43.69
N SER A 537 2.33 1.35 -43.11
CA SER A 537 3.15 0.35 -43.79
C SER A 537 2.39 -0.36 -44.91
N LEU A 538 1.16 -0.79 -44.67
CA LEU A 538 0.33 -1.53 -45.63
C LEU A 538 -0.08 -0.69 -46.84
N GLU A 539 -0.40 0.58 -46.63
CA GLU A 539 -0.85 1.49 -47.67
C GLU A 539 0.29 2.37 -48.24
N ASN A 540 1.51 2.23 -47.70
CA ASN A 540 2.71 2.99 -48.07
C ASN A 540 2.50 4.50 -47.99
N ILE A 541 1.86 4.97 -46.90
CA ILE A 541 1.56 6.38 -46.64
C ILE A 541 2.38 6.86 -45.42
N PRO A 542 3.20 7.91 -45.58
CA PRO A 542 4.06 8.39 -44.48
C PRO A 542 3.25 9.00 -43.36
N VAL A 543 3.82 8.91 -42.12
CA VAL A 543 3.31 9.49 -40.88
C VAL A 543 4.16 10.71 -40.50
N ASP A 544 3.51 11.78 -40.03
CA ASP A 544 4.17 12.97 -39.47
C ASP A 544 4.84 12.64 -38.14
N GLN A 545 6.18 12.68 -38.11
CA GLN A 545 6.95 12.33 -36.91
C GLN A 545 6.92 13.41 -35.83
N SER A 546 6.39 14.61 -36.13
CA SER A 546 6.16 15.66 -35.11
C SER A 546 4.96 15.35 -34.19
N ILE A 547 4.28 14.22 -34.42
CA ILE A 547 3.07 13.78 -33.72
C ILE A 547 3.41 12.58 -32.81
N ALA A 548 2.94 12.61 -31.57
CA ALA A 548 2.83 11.43 -30.74
C ALA A 548 1.36 11.14 -30.44
N MET A 549 1.04 9.90 -30.11
CA MET A 549 -0.34 9.50 -29.88
C MET A 549 -0.49 8.43 -28.80
N THR A 550 -1.65 8.44 -28.15
CA THR A 550 -2.07 7.41 -27.18
C THR A 550 -3.58 7.23 -27.23
N GLY A 551 -4.04 6.03 -27.03
CA GLY A 551 -5.45 5.67 -26.99
C GLY A 551 -5.63 4.17 -27.18
N SER A 552 -6.65 3.60 -26.53
CA SER A 552 -7.11 2.25 -26.80
C SER A 552 -8.03 2.24 -28.02
N LEU A 553 -7.99 1.18 -28.81
CA LEU A 553 -8.78 1.03 -30.03
C LEU A 553 -9.81 -0.07 -29.87
N SER A 554 -11.08 0.29 -29.99
CA SER A 554 -12.16 -0.70 -30.04
C SER A 554 -12.15 -1.47 -31.37
N VAL A 555 -12.74 -2.68 -31.37
CA VAL A 555 -12.94 -3.47 -32.61
C VAL A 555 -13.83 -2.75 -33.64
N ARG A 556 -14.54 -1.71 -33.25
CA ARG A 556 -15.39 -0.90 -34.14
C ARG A 556 -14.65 0.30 -34.74
N GLY A 557 -13.48 0.66 -34.21
CA GLY A 557 -12.68 1.81 -34.65
C GLY A 557 -12.85 3.06 -33.79
N ASP A 558 -13.59 2.97 -32.67
CA ASP A 558 -13.71 4.06 -31.69
C ASP A 558 -12.46 4.13 -30.81
N ILE A 559 -12.09 5.33 -30.37
CA ILE A 559 -10.97 5.55 -29.46
C ILE A 559 -11.48 5.59 -28.03
N LEU A 560 -10.97 4.68 -27.20
CA LEU A 560 -11.34 4.56 -25.80
C LEU A 560 -10.36 5.30 -24.88
N PRO A 561 -10.81 5.76 -23.71
CA PRO A 561 -9.98 6.47 -22.74
C PRO A 561 -8.85 5.61 -22.19
N VAL A 562 -7.74 6.28 -21.82
CA VAL A 562 -6.54 5.64 -21.27
C VAL A 562 -6.09 6.33 -19.99
N GLY A 563 -5.37 5.60 -19.12
CA GLY A 563 -4.80 6.16 -17.89
C GLY A 563 -3.53 6.98 -18.14
N GLY A 564 -3.18 7.84 -17.16
CA GLY A 564 -1.92 8.59 -17.14
C GLY A 564 -1.75 9.62 -18.25
N ILE A 565 -2.83 10.22 -18.75
CA ILE A 565 -2.82 11.10 -19.92
C ILE A 565 -1.91 12.32 -19.74
N THR A 566 -1.92 12.93 -18.55
CA THR A 566 -1.07 14.09 -18.25
C THR A 566 0.41 13.73 -18.33
N ALA A 567 0.84 12.64 -17.70
CA ALA A 567 2.22 12.17 -17.72
C ALA A 567 2.68 11.82 -19.14
N LYS A 568 1.83 11.20 -19.95
CA LYS A 568 2.09 10.88 -21.36
C LYS A 568 2.33 12.13 -22.20
N ILE A 569 1.51 13.18 -22.01
CA ILE A 569 1.68 14.47 -22.72
C ILE A 569 2.98 15.15 -22.29
N GLU A 570 3.28 15.18 -21.00
CA GLU A 570 4.51 15.77 -20.46
C GLU A 570 5.75 15.07 -21.04
N ALA A 571 5.76 13.74 -21.13
CA ALA A 571 6.84 12.97 -21.76
C ALA A 571 6.99 13.28 -23.26
N ALA A 572 5.89 13.41 -23.98
CA ALA A 572 5.92 13.80 -25.40
C ALA A 572 6.57 15.18 -25.60
N VAL A 573 6.22 16.17 -24.76
CA VAL A 573 6.83 17.51 -24.78
C VAL A 573 8.32 17.46 -24.48
N GLN A 574 8.71 16.69 -23.47
CA GLN A 574 10.11 16.50 -23.09
C GLN A 574 10.89 15.84 -24.23
N ALA A 575 10.29 14.92 -24.98
CA ALA A 575 10.91 14.30 -26.16
C ALA A 575 11.00 15.25 -27.38
N GLY A 576 10.35 16.42 -27.36
CA GLY A 576 10.38 17.43 -28.42
C GLY A 576 9.23 17.32 -29.42
N VAL A 577 8.17 16.59 -29.12
CA VAL A 577 6.97 16.46 -29.96
C VAL A 577 6.14 17.74 -29.94
N LYS A 578 5.59 18.13 -31.09
CA LYS A 578 4.81 19.36 -31.25
C LYS A 578 3.30 19.15 -31.11
N LYS A 579 2.79 17.96 -31.43
CA LYS A 579 1.36 17.63 -31.40
C LYS A 579 1.14 16.29 -30.71
N VAL A 580 0.12 16.22 -29.88
CA VAL A 580 -0.26 14.95 -29.19
C VAL A 580 -1.72 14.65 -29.50
N LEU A 581 -1.96 13.46 -30.04
CA LEU A 581 -3.30 12.92 -30.30
C LEU A 581 -3.75 12.12 -29.08
N ILE A 582 -4.92 12.46 -28.55
CA ILE A 582 -5.48 11.83 -27.35
C ILE A 582 -6.94 11.43 -27.55
N PRO A 583 -7.49 10.48 -26.78
CA PRO A 583 -8.91 10.21 -26.77
C PRO A 583 -9.71 11.46 -26.35
N GLN A 584 -10.80 11.75 -27.05
CA GLN A 584 -11.69 12.87 -26.70
C GLN A 584 -12.25 12.76 -25.28
N SER A 585 -12.51 11.56 -24.83
CA SER A 585 -12.97 11.26 -23.46
C SER A 585 -11.96 11.66 -22.38
N ASN A 586 -10.64 11.68 -22.68
CA ASN A 586 -9.61 12.10 -21.77
C ASN A 586 -9.33 13.62 -21.76
N LEU A 587 -10.00 14.41 -22.58
CA LEU A 587 -9.71 15.86 -22.66
C LEU A 587 -9.85 16.56 -21.30
N ASN A 588 -10.80 16.10 -20.47
CA ASN A 588 -11.02 16.63 -19.13
C ASN A 588 -9.98 16.19 -18.11
N ASP A 589 -9.20 15.15 -18.41
CA ASP A 589 -8.17 14.61 -17.50
C ASP A 589 -6.78 15.24 -17.74
N VAL A 590 -6.68 16.15 -18.73
CA VAL A 590 -5.43 16.83 -19.07
C VAL A 590 -5.14 17.96 -18.10
N LEU A 591 -4.17 17.76 -17.21
CA LEU A 591 -3.76 18.68 -16.15
C LEU A 591 -2.25 18.97 -16.24
N ILE A 592 -1.82 19.48 -17.41
CA ILE A 592 -0.39 19.77 -17.66
C ILE A 592 0.08 21.03 -16.91
N GLU A 593 1.35 21.02 -16.51
CA GLU A 593 1.98 22.18 -15.89
C GLU A 593 2.09 23.37 -16.88
N ASP A 594 2.03 24.60 -16.36
CA ASP A 594 2.06 25.81 -17.16
C ASP A 594 3.29 25.92 -18.09
N ARG A 595 4.44 25.38 -17.66
CA ARG A 595 5.67 25.32 -18.45
C ARG A 595 5.55 24.53 -19.77
N TYR A 596 4.54 23.67 -19.89
CA TYR A 596 4.29 22.82 -21.07
C TYR A 596 3.12 23.28 -21.92
N LYS A 597 2.17 24.09 -21.39
CA LYS A 597 0.94 24.52 -22.09
C LYS A 597 1.17 25.12 -23.47
N ASN A 598 2.23 25.91 -23.62
CA ASN A 598 2.53 26.61 -24.89
C ASN A 598 3.50 25.83 -25.80
N LYS A 599 3.93 24.63 -25.41
CA LYS A 599 4.92 23.85 -26.17
C LYS A 599 4.31 22.74 -27.02
N VAL A 600 3.06 22.40 -26.78
CA VAL A 600 2.38 21.27 -27.42
C VAL A 600 0.95 21.63 -27.80
N THR A 601 0.52 21.17 -28.98
CA THR A 601 -0.88 21.21 -29.39
C THR A 601 -1.53 19.86 -29.10
N ILE A 602 -2.57 19.86 -28.27
CA ILE A 602 -3.33 18.65 -27.91
C ILE A 602 -4.54 18.56 -28.83
N ILE A 603 -4.70 17.42 -29.48
CA ILE A 603 -5.78 17.17 -30.45
C ILE A 603 -6.62 16.00 -29.92
N PRO A 604 -7.83 16.26 -29.42
CA PRO A 604 -8.75 15.22 -28.98
C PRO A 604 -9.44 14.56 -30.17
N LEU A 605 -9.50 13.24 -30.21
CA LEU A 605 -10.02 12.44 -31.31
C LEU A 605 -10.98 11.35 -30.78
N ALA A 606 -12.01 11.04 -31.60
CA ALA A 606 -13.03 10.06 -31.24
C ALA A 606 -12.89 8.73 -32.01
N THR A 607 -12.34 8.77 -33.23
CA THR A 607 -12.27 7.60 -34.12
C THR A 607 -10.86 7.41 -34.70
N ILE A 608 -10.54 6.19 -35.08
CA ILE A 608 -9.27 5.90 -35.78
C ILE A 608 -9.15 6.69 -37.10
N GLU A 609 -10.27 7.00 -37.74
CA GLU A 609 -10.35 7.80 -38.95
C GLU A 609 -9.78 9.21 -38.71
N ASP A 610 -10.16 9.83 -37.59
CA ASP A 610 -9.65 11.13 -37.17
C ASP A 610 -8.13 11.04 -36.88
N VAL A 611 -7.65 9.95 -36.26
CA VAL A 611 -6.21 9.74 -36.03
C VAL A 611 -5.46 9.71 -37.35
N LEU A 612 -5.93 8.91 -38.31
CA LEU A 612 -5.29 8.79 -39.63
C LEU A 612 -5.33 10.09 -40.42
N GLU A 613 -6.41 10.86 -40.29
CA GLU A 613 -6.52 12.17 -40.90
C GLU A 613 -5.47 13.16 -40.35
N HIS A 614 -5.17 13.12 -39.06
CA HIS A 614 -4.16 13.98 -38.45
C HIS A 614 -2.73 13.45 -38.64
N ALA A 615 -2.51 12.14 -38.54
CA ALA A 615 -1.19 11.54 -38.52
C ALA A 615 -0.58 11.32 -39.93
N LEU A 616 -1.39 10.87 -40.91
CA LEU A 616 -0.89 10.57 -42.25
C LEU A 616 -0.63 11.84 -43.07
N VAL A 617 0.36 11.76 -43.96
CA VAL A 617 0.73 12.87 -44.87
C VAL A 617 0.90 12.39 -46.31
N GLY A 618 0.86 13.32 -47.25
CA GLY A 618 1.11 13.04 -48.66
C GLY A 618 -0.14 12.95 -49.55
N LYS A 619 0.09 12.81 -50.86
CA LYS A 619 -0.99 12.85 -51.87
C LYS A 619 -1.97 11.67 -51.79
N MET A 620 -1.50 10.50 -51.33
CA MET A 620 -2.30 9.28 -51.20
C MET A 620 -3.27 9.33 -50.03
N LYS A 621 -2.99 10.15 -49.02
CA LYS A 621 -3.83 10.33 -47.83
C LYS A 621 -5.30 10.64 -48.18
N LYS A 622 -5.54 11.66 -49.01
CA LYS A 622 -6.91 12.09 -49.34
C LYS A 622 -7.73 10.95 -49.93
N LYS A 623 -7.16 10.24 -50.90
CA LYS A 623 -7.82 9.10 -51.53
C LYS A 623 -8.10 7.95 -50.57
N PHE A 624 -7.17 7.72 -49.63
CA PHE A 624 -7.31 6.67 -48.61
C PHE A 624 -8.40 7.02 -47.59
N ILE A 625 -8.41 8.23 -47.04
CA ILE A 625 -9.43 8.72 -46.10
C ILE A 625 -10.83 8.72 -46.73
N GLU A 626 -10.96 9.19 -47.98
CA GLU A 626 -12.24 9.13 -48.71
C GLU A 626 -12.74 7.68 -48.89
N LYS A 627 -11.83 6.75 -49.12
CA LYS A 627 -12.18 5.31 -49.19
C LYS A 627 -12.73 4.80 -47.87
N ILE A 628 -12.07 5.08 -46.74
CA ILE A 628 -12.53 4.70 -45.40
C ILE A 628 -13.91 5.30 -45.13
N ARG A 629 -14.10 6.60 -45.37
CA ARG A 629 -15.39 7.27 -45.14
C ARG A 629 -16.55 6.66 -45.92
N LYS A 630 -16.31 6.23 -47.16
CA LYS A 630 -17.32 5.53 -47.94
C LYS A 630 -17.74 4.21 -47.31
N PHE A 631 -16.80 3.44 -46.81
CA PHE A 631 -17.10 2.17 -46.12
C PHE A 631 -17.88 2.39 -44.82
N THR A 632 -17.49 3.37 -44.03
CA THR A 632 -18.16 3.71 -42.76
C THR A 632 -19.58 4.24 -42.99
N MET A 633 -19.82 5.00 -44.08
CA MET A 633 -21.18 5.47 -44.45
C MET A 633 -22.09 4.35 -44.92
N ILE A 634 -21.59 3.40 -45.72
CA ILE A 634 -22.36 2.26 -46.18
C ILE A 634 -22.86 1.40 -45.01
N GLU A 635 -22.02 1.17 -44.03
CA GLU A 635 -22.38 0.39 -42.82
C GLU A 635 -23.44 1.07 -41.94
N LYS A 636 -23.47 2.41 -41.91
CA LYS A 636 -24.51 3.18 -41.20
C LYS A 636 -25.86 3.22 -41.91
N ILE A 637 -25.90 2.90 -43.19
CA ILE A 637 -27.11 2.98 -44.01
C ILE A 637 -27.80 1.59 -44.13
N ILE A 638 -27.08 0.49 -43.98
CA ILE A 638 -27.60 -0.87 -44.06
C ILE A 638 -27.79 -1.40 -42.66
N PRO A 639 -29.05 -1.63 -42.16
CA PRO A 639 -29.28 -2.30 -40.89
C PRO A 639 -28.78 -3.76 -41.00
N ASP A 640 -28.25 -4.27 -39.88
CA ASP A 640 -27.80 -5.67 -39.75
C ASP A 640 -28.84 -6.64 -40.32
N GLY A 641 -28.52 -7.29 -41.42
CA GLY A 641 -29.35 -8.36 -41.99
C GLY A 641 -29.43 -8.47 -43.53
N VAL A 642 -28.89 -7.52 -44.29
CA VAL A 642 -28.97 -7.56 -45.75
C VAL A 642 -27.58 -7.33 -46.38
N LEU A 643 -26.68 -8.25 -46.15
CA LEU A 643 -25.47 -8.43 -46.97
C LEU A 643 -25.53 -9.80 -47.60
N ASP A 644 -26.39 -9.94 -48.61
CA ASP A 644 -26.34 -11.04 -49.55
C ASP A 644 -25.32 -10.79 -50.68
N LYS A 645 -24.66 -11.82 -51.08
CA LYS A 645 -23.40 -11.97 -51.80
C LYS A 645 -23.26 -11.35 -53.22
N GLN A 646 -23.77 -10.18 -53.49
CA GLN A 646 -23.72 -9.66 -54.88
C GLN A 646 -23.47 -8.15 -55.00
N ILE A 647 -22.46 -7.56 -54.40
CA ILE A 647 -21.92 -6.27 -54.86
C ILE A 647 -20.44 -6.19 -54.52
N ILE A 648 -19.60 -6.87 -55.27
CA ILE A 648 -18.17 -6.54 -55.41
C ILE A 648 -17.83 -6.76 -56.88
N PRO A 649 -17.45 -5.69 -57.65
CA PRO A 649 -16.86 -5.83 -58.95
C PRO A 649 -15.40 -6.25 -58.87
#